data_a8671f4b1d5ff340fd387ce58fbd30a9
#
_entry.id   a8671f4b1d5ff340fd387ce58fbd30a9
#
_cell.length_a   1.000
_cell.length_b   1.000
_cell.length_c   1.000
_cell.angle_alpha   90.00
_cell.angle_beta   90.00
_cell.angle_gamma   90.00
#
_symmetry.space_group_name_H-M   'P 1'
#
loop_
_entity.id
_entity.type
_entity.pdbx_description
1 polymer ?
#
loop_
_entity_poly.entity_id
_entity_poly.type
_entity_poly.pdbx_seq_one_letter_code
_entity_poly.pdbx_strand_id
1 'polypeptide(L)'
;MKIKTFIILLTAATLQVAAQQPADYVNPIIGTNGMGHTFPGACTPFGLIQLSPDTDTIPHNVDGRYQGKAYEYCAGYQYSDSTIVGFSHTHLSGTGHSDLGDILLMPATGSPKLTPGRAATPNEGYRSRYDHATEKSTPGYYEVTLADHGIRVQLTATQRVGIHKYTFPWGEAGHLVLDLTHGIYNYNGKVLWANLRVENDTLLTGYRITNGWARTNYTYFAISLSQPIRDYGYRDLEPVKYNGFWRRFKLEKNFPEITGRKIVSYFHFDTRQNSELVVKVALSAVSTEGALKNLRAEAAGKSFEQLADEARESWNRELRHFTVEGTADQKAMFYTSLYHTMINPSVYMDVDGQYRGLDHNIHRADRFTNYTIFSLWDTYRALHPFLNLVKPDRNADMVKSMIAHARQSVHGMLPVWSLMGNENWCMSGYHGVSAVSDALVKDVLKGETDEALKAMVSTSTVPYYEGVADYIKLGYIPLEKSGTAASSTLEYAYDDFTIYRAALKAGHRELADVYRKRALNYRNLYDPSIGFARPRLADGSFKQEFDVLQTYGEGFIEGNSWNFSFHVPHDVLGLMQVMGGEKQFMEKLDKLFAMHLPEKYYEHNEDITAECLVGGYVHGNEPSHHVPYLYAWTSQPWKTQYWLREILNKMYRNDINGLGGNDDCGQMSAWYLFSVMGFYPVCPGTNQYVLGAPYLPYLKLELPNGKTLEIKAPGVSDKKRYVQSL
;
A
#
# COMPACT_ATOMS: atom_id res chain seq x y z
N MET A 1 -1.06 -30.84 -77.22
CA MET A 1 -1.50 -29.74 -76.35
C MET A 1 -1.54 -30.27 -74.93
N LYS A 2 -0.51 -29.98 -74.10
CA LYS A 2 -0.39 -30.46 -72.69
C LYS A 2 -0.82 -29.33 -71.76
N ILE A 3 -1.94 -29.52 -71.09
CA ILE A 3 -2.49 -28.64 -70.05
C ILE A 3 -1.68 -28.88 -68.77
N LYS A 4 -0.94 -27.86 -68.31
CA LYS A 4 -0.29 -27.88 -66.99
C LYS A 4 -1.29 -27.33 -65.96
N THR A 5 -1.77 -28.22 -65.07
CA THR A 5 -2.59 -27.84 -63.92
C THR A 5 -1.67 -27.24 -62.86
N PHE A 6 -1.87 -25.96 -62.52
CA PHE A 6 -1.23 -25.30 -61.40
C PHE A 6 -2.09 -25.52 -60.12
N ILE A 7 -1.58 -26.28 -59.18
CA ILE A 7 -2.18 -26.41 -57.84
C ILE A 7 -1.64 -25.27 -56.98
N ILE A 8 -2.49 -24.30 -56.64
CA ILE A 8 -2.19 -23.26 -55.64
C ILE A 8 -2.49 -23.86 -54.27
N LEU A 9 -1.46 -24.17 -53.48
CA LEU A 9 -1.60 -24.46 -52.06
C LEU A 9 -1.85 -23.15 -51.29
N LEU A 10 -3.10 -22.92 -50.89
CA LEU A 10 -3.43 -21.92 -49.88
C LEU A 10 -3.02 -22.48 -48.49
N THR A 11 -1.91 -22.02 -47.94
CA THR A 11 -1.59 -22.18 -46.52
C THR A 11 -2.45 -21.25 -45.70
N ALA A 12 -3.53 -21.78 -45.10
CA ALA A 12 -4.29 -21.06 -44.11
C ALA A 12 -3.41 -20.94 -42.82
N ALA A 13 -2.79 -19.79 -42.62
CA ALA A 13 -2.21 -19.43 -41.35
C ALA A 13 -3.37 -19.24 -40.35
N THR A 14 -3.64 -20.25 -39.56
CA THR A 14 -4.46 -20.10 -38.35
C THR A 14 -3.72 -19.18 -37.38
N LEU A 15 -4.14 -17.92 -37.31
CA LEU A 15 -3.81 -17.07 -36.17
C LEU A 15 -4.39 -17.76 -34.92
N GLN A 16 -3.57 -18.50 -34.21
CA GLN A 16 -3.89 -18.88 -32.84
C GLN A 16 -3.93 -17.60 -32.03
N VAL A 17 -5.14 -17.10 -31.76
CA VAL A 17 -5.33 -16.08 -30.73
C VAL A 17 -4.90 -16.74 -29.43
N ALA A 18 -3.76 -16.32 -28.90
CA ALA A 18 -3.28 -16.80 -27.61
C ALA A 18 -4.39 -16.54 -26.58
N ALA A 19 -4.73 -17.55 -25.78
CA ALA A 19 -5.72 -17.40 -24.72
C ALA A 19 -5.31 -16.28 -23.78
N GLN A 20 -6.22 -15.36 -23.50
CA GLN A 20 -5.99 -14.20 -22.65
C GLN A 20 -5.58 -14.68 -21.25
N GLN A 21 -4.43 -14.19 -20.77
CA GLN A 21 -3.89 -14.53 -19.45
C GLN A 21 -4.47 -13.61 -18.36
N PRO A 22 -4.52 -14.01 -17.10
CA PRO A 22 -5.05 -13.18 -16.01
C PRO A 22 -4.45 -11.78 -15.93
N ALA A 23 -3.15 -11.63 -16.13
CA ALA A 23 -2.47 -10.33 -16.16
C ALA A 23 -2.95 -9.39 -17.28
N ASP A 24 -3.61 -9.92 -18.34
CA ASP A 24 -4.14 -9.11 -19.42
C ASP A 24 -5.41 -8.33 -19.04
N TYR A 25 -6.07 -8.75 -17.95
CA TYR A 25 -7.25 -8.07 -17.40
C TYR A 25 -6.88 -6.96 -16.42
N VAL A 26 -5.67 -6.96 -15.87
CA VAL A 26 -5.24 -5.95 -14.89
C VAL A 26 -5.03 -4.61 -15.57
N ASN A 27 -5.63 -3.57 -15.00
CA ASN A 27 -5.47 -2.18 -15.42
C ASN A 27 -4.82 -1.36 -14.28
N PRO A 28 -3.47 -1.24 -14.23
CA PRO A 28 -2.78 -0.53 -13.14
C PRO A 28 -3.07 0.99 -13.08
N ILE A 29 -3.80 1.53 -14.08
CA ILE A 29 -4.22 2.94 -14.10
C ILE A 29 -5.43 3.19 -13.18
N ILE A 30 -6.17 2.15 -12.76
CA ILE A 30 -7.28 2.31 -11.82
C ILE A 30 -6.79 2.91 -10.49
N GLY A 31 -7.39 4.02 -10.06
CA GLY A 31 -7.05 4.70 -8.81
C GLY A 31 -5.82 5.62 -8.88
N THR A 32 -5.25 5.85 -10.08
CA THR A 32 -4.07 6.72 -10.25
C THR A 32 -4.41 8.20 -10.36
N ASN A 33 -5.69 8.56 -10.21
CA ASN A 33 -6.14 9.95 -10.13
C ASN A 33 -7.01 10.14 -8.88
N GLY A 34 -7.05 11.36 -8.36
CA GLY A 34 -7.80 11.67 -7.13
C GLY A 34 -7.28 10.91 -5.91
N MET A 35 -8.18 10.19 -5.22
CA MET A 35 -7.96 9.66 -3.87
C MET A 35 -7.51 8.19 -3.80
N GLY A 36 -7.38 7.50 -4.93
CA GLY A 36 -6.99 6.08 -4.92
C GLY A 36 -5.53 5.85 -4.50
N HIS A 37 -4.66 6.82 -4.75
CA HIS A 37 -3.23 6.85 -4.44
C HIS A 37 -2.47 5.60 -4.93
N THR A 38 -2.86 5.07 -6.08
CA THR A 38 -2.14 3.98 -6.75
C THR A 38 -1.15 4.52 -7.77
N PHE A 39 -0.22 3.70 -8.22
CA PHE A 39 0.79 4.09 -9.21
C PHE A 39 0.78 3.13 -10.41
N PRO A 40 1.12 3.61 -11.64
CA PRO A 40 1.04 2.80 -12.85
C PRO A 40 2.33 2.01 -13.15
N GLY A 41 3.36 2.15 -12.33
CA GLY A 41 4.71 1.64 -12.62
C GLY A 41 4.86 0.13 -12.52
N ALA A 42 6.06 -0.35 -12.86
CA ALA A 42 6.40 -1.76 -12.87
C ALA A 42 6.80 -2.25 -11.47
N CYS A 43 6.18 -3.34 -11.02
CA CYS A 43 6.56 -4.06 -9.82
C CYS A 43 6.32 -5.57 -10.00
N THR A 44 6.86 -6.39 -9.11
CA THR A 44 6.54 -7.81 -8.99
C THR A 44 5.72 -8.08 -7.73
N PRO A 45 5.01 -9.21 -7.62
CA PRO A 45 4.21 -9.50 -6.42
C PRO A 45 5.05 -9.39 -5.15
N PHE A 46 4.60 -8.53 -4.22
CA PHE A 46 5.26 -8.26 -2.95
C PHE A 46 6.73 -7.82 -3.05
N GLY A 47 7.18 -7.27 -4.19
CA GLY A 47 8.57 -6.85 -4.40
C GLY A 47 8.92 -5.59 -3.60
N LEU A 48 10.21 -5.42 -3.28
CA LEU A 48 10.76 -4.17 -2.72
C LEU A 48 10.69 -3.03 -3.73
N ILE A 49 10.78 -3.35 -5.02
CA ILE A 49 10.80 -2.37 -6.10
C ILE A 49 9.38 -2.08 -6.59
N GLN A 50 9.02 -0.80 -6.56
CA GLN A 50 7.89 -0.20 -7.26
C GLN A 50 8.48 0.90 -8.15
N LEU A 51 8.86 0.51 -9.38
CA LEU A 51 9.51 1.42 -10.34
C LEU A 51 8.46 2.18 -11.15
N SER A 52 8.23 3.45 -10.82
CA SER A 52 7.13 4.24 -11.38
C SER A 52 7.58 5.65 -11.79
N PRO A 53 6.89 6.28 -12.75
CA PRO A 53 7.04 7.71 -12.96
C PRO A 53 6.53 8.51 -11.76
N ASP A 54 7.22 9.59 -11.43
CA ASP A 54 6.75 10.65 -10.55
C ASP A 54 6.36 11.87 -11.38
N THR A 55 5.12 12.36 -11.19
CA THR A 55 4.64 13.51 -11.97
C THR A 55 4.82 14.83 -11.23
N ASP A 56 4.71 14.83 -9.90
CA ASP A 56 5.11 15.96 -9.06
C ASP A 56 5.45 15.51 -7.63
N THR A 57 6.04 16.43 -6.88
CA THR A 57 6.35 16.30 -5.45
C THR A 57 6.05 17.61 -4.77
N ILE A 58 4.82 17.77 -4.32
CA ILE A 58 4.38 18.98 -3.62
C ILE A 58 4.68 18.80 -2.13
N PRO A 59 5.42 19.72 -1.48
CA PRO A 59 5.64 19.63 -0.06
C PRO A 59 4.32 19.85 0.71
N HIS A 60 4.05 19.04 1.72
CA HIS A 60 2.85 19.14 2.57
C HIS A 60 2.79 20.46 3.36
N ASN A 61 3.93 21.08 3.64
CA ASN A 61 4.00 22.33 4.37
C ASN A 61 4.90 23.33 3.64
N VAL A 62 4.37 24.52 3.34
CA VAL A 62 5.11 25.64 2.79
C VAL A 62 4.90 26.84 3.72
N ASP A 63 5.99 27.39 4.28
CA ASP A 63 5.98 28.54 5.19
C ASP A 63 5.03 28.34 6.40
N GLY A 64 5.00 27.11 6.96
CA GLY A 64 4.14 26.76 8.09
C GLY A 64 2.67 26.55 7.74
N ARG A 65 2.31 26.57 6.46
CA ARG A 65 0.94 26.31 5.98
C ARG A 65 0.87 24.96 5.29
N TYR A 66 -0.10 24.19 5.69
CA TYR A 66 -0.41 22.91 5.05
C TYR A 66 -0.90 23.13 3.61
N GLN A 67 -0.47 22.25 2.71
CA GLN A 67 -0.80 22.26 1.29
C GLN A 67 -1.67 21.04 0.97
N GLY A 68 -3.00 21.16 1.02
CA GLY A 68 -3.93 20.06 0.80
C GLY A 68 -3.72 19.32 -0.53
N LYS A 69 -3.31 20.04 -1.58
CA LYS A 69 -2.99 19.42 -2.87
C LYS A 69 -1.85 18.39 -2.79
N ALA A 70 -0.98 18.46 -1.80
CA ALA A 70 0.09 17.47 -1.63
C ALA A 70 -0.45 16.06 -1.33
N TYR A 71 -1.64 15.96 -0.77
CA TYR A 71 -2.31 14.70 -0.50
C TYR A 71 -2.61 13.89 -1.76
N GLU A 72 -2.94 14.54 -2.87
CA GLU A 72 -3.17 13.87 -4.15
C GLU A 72 -1.93 13.11 -4.67
N TYR A 73 -0.71 13.51 -4.23
CA TYR A 73 0.56 12.95 -4.70
C TYR A 73 1.18 11.90 -3.75
N CYS A 74 0.40 11.27 -2.87
CA CYS A 74 0.95 10.26 -1.95
C CYS A 74 1.65 9.09 -2.64
N ALA A 75 1.25 8.73 -3.86
CA ALA A 75 1.92 7.74 -4.69
C ALA A 75 2.90 8.33 -5.73
N GLY A 76 3.18 9.63 -5.70
CA GLY A 76 4.11 10.31 -6.63
C GLY A 76 3.58 10.55 -8.04
N TYR A 77 2.44 9.96 -8.41
CA TYR A 77 1.84 10.04 -9.75
C TYR A 77 0.39 10.51 -9.67
N GLN A 78 0.01 11.41 -10.57
CA GLN A 78 -1.39 11.77 -10.85
C GLN A 78 -1.65 11.71 -12.35
N TYR A 79 -2.67 10.95 -12.76
CA TYR A 79 -3.00 10.77 -14.16
C TYR A 79 -3.37 12.07 -14.87
N SER A 80 -3.90 13.08 -14.16
CA SER A 80 -4.24 14.39 -14.72
C SER A 80 -3.04 15.24 -15.11
N ASP A 81 -1.82 14.86 -14.72
CA ASP A 81 -0.61 15.61 -15.01
C ASP A 81 -0.09 15.36 -16.43
N SER A 82 0.63 16.34 -16.98
CA SER A 82 1.20 16.29 -18.33
C SER A 82 2.73 16.28 -18.37
N THR A 83 3.39 16.19 -17.20
CA THR A 83 4.84 16.16 -17.10
C THR A 83 5.31 15.08 -16.13
N ILE A 84 6.44 14.44 -16.43
CA ILE A 84 7.14 13.48 -15.58
C ILE A 84 8.41 14.13 -15.06
N VAL A 85 8.63 14.05 -13.75
CA VAL A 85 9.87 14.48 -13.07
C VAL A 85 10.99 13.48 -13.31
N GLY A 86 10.67 12.21 -13.25
CA GLY A 86 11.60 11.10 -13.44
C GLY A 86 10.97 9.79 -12.98
N PHE A 87 11.81 8.77 -12.79
CA PHE A 87 11.40 7.42 -12.44
C PHE A 87 12.13 7.00 -11.17
N SER A 88 11.37 6.88 -10.06
CA SER A 88 11.91 6.44 -8.78
C SER A 88 11.55 4.98 -8.49
N HIS A 89 12.21 4.36 -7.51
CA HIS A 89 12.20 2.90 -7.34
C HIS A 89 11.34 2.41 -6.19
N THR A 90 10.83 3.31 -5.34
CA THR A 90 10.03 2.94 -4.17
C THR A 90 8.80 3.83 -4.06
N HIS A 91 7.63 3.21 -3.96
CA HIS A 91 6.34 3.89 -3.84
C HIS A 91 5.46 3.18 -2.82
N LEU A 92 4.63 3.96 -2.11
CA LEU A 92 3.51 3.43 -1.35
C LEU A 92 2.31 3.24 -2.29
N SER A 93 1.46 2.26 -2.02
CA SER A 93 0.25 2.01 -2.80
C SER A 93 -0.98 2.27 -1.96
N GLY A 94 -1.72 3.32 -2.31
CA GLY A 94 -3.01 3.64 -1.69
C GLY A 94 -2.94 4.32 -0.34
N THR A 95 -1.79 4.77 0.14
CA THR A 95 -1.69 5.38 1.49
C THR A 95 -2.10 6.84 1.49
N GLY A 96 -2.69 7.29 2.61
CA GLY A 96 -3.04 8.69 2.86
C GLY A 96 -1.85 9.57 3.27
N HIS A 97 -0.62 9.09 3.19
CA HIS A 97 0.58 9.87 3.48
C HIS A 97 1.70 9.55 2.51
N SER A 98 2.53 10.56 2.21
CA SER A 98 3.62 10.44 1.23
C SER A 98 4.94 10.13 1.91
N ASP A 99 5.69 9.18 1.37
CA ASP A 99 7.11 8.96 1.65
C ASP A 99 7.77 8.22 0.48
N LEU A 100 9.04 7.84 0.63
CA LEU A 100 9.81 7.09 -0.35
C LEU A 100 10.18 7.93 -1.59
N GLY A 101 10.09 7.38 -2.82
CA GLY A 101 10.62 8.00 -4.03
C GLY A 101 12.13 7.89 -4.11
N ASP A 102 12.68 6.71 -3.72
CA ASP A 102 14.12 6.51 -3.66
C ASP A 102 14.75 6.35 -5.04
N ILE A 103 15.93 6.98 -5.21
CA ILE A 103 16.82 6.81 -6.36
C ILE A 103 16.13 7.15 -7.69
N LEU A 104 15.91 8.45 -7.92
CA LEU A 104 15.28 8.92 -9.16
C LEU A 104 16.29 8.97 -10.30
N LEU A 105 15.90 8.40 -11.44
CA LEU A 105 16.60 8.49 -12.72
C LEU A 105 15.76 9.23 -13.75
N MET A 106 16.40 10.09 -14.56
CA MET A 106 15.77 10.78 -15.69
C MET A 106 16.72 10.82 -16.90
N PRO A 107 16.37 10.16 -18.01
CA PRO A 107 17.12 10.27 -19.25
C PRO A 107 16.79 11.60 -19.96
N ALA A 108 17.79 12.25 -20.55
CA ALA A 108 17.61 13.49 -21.27
C ALA A 108 18.60 13.65 -22.42
N THR A 109 18.33 14.62 -23.31
CA THR A 109 19.22 15.07 -24.38
C THR A 109 19.64 16.52 -24.15
N GLY A 110 20.69 16.96 -24.87
CA GLY A 110 21.21 18.32 -24.76
C GLY A 110 22.09 18.54 -23.54
N SER A 111 22.14 19.77 -23.01
CA SER A 111 22.95 20.10 -21.84
C SER A 111 22.30 19.62 -20.53
N PRO A 112 23.05 18.97 -19.63
CA PRO A 112 22.51 18.50 -18.37
C PRO A 112 21.90 19.62 -17.51
N LYS A 113 20.67 19.43 -17.07
CA LYS A 113 19.99 20.23 -16.06
C LYS A 113 19.92 19.44 -14.76
N LEU A 114 20.19 20.11 -13.63
CA LEU A 114 20.35 19.45 -12.33
C LEU A 114 19.28 19.86 -11.32
N THR A 115 18.16 20.38 -11.82
CA THR A 115 16.96 20.67 -11.03
C THR A 115 15.72 20.12 -11.77
N PRO A 116 14.68 19.71 -11.08
CA PRO A 116 13.50 19.15 -11.74
C PRO A 116 12.72 20.15 -12.60
N GLY A 117 12.87 21.46 -12.35
CA GLY A 117 12.03 22.48 -12.99
C GLY A 117 10.60 22.47 -12.41
N ARG A 118 9.69 23.16 -13.11
CA ARG A 118 8.27 23.23 -12.73
C ARG A 118 7.40 22.64 -13.82
N ALA A 119 6.23 22.13 -13.48
CA ALA A 119 5.27 21.59 -14.46
C ALA A 119 4.87 22.65 -15.51
N ALA A 120 4.71 23.91 -15.10
CA ALA A 120 4.40 25.04 -16.01
C ALA A 120 5.56 25.44 -16.94
N THR A 121 6.82 25.19 -16.54
CA THR A 121 8.03 25.55 -17.29
C THR A 121 9.02 24.35 -17.30
N PRO A 122 8.65 23.20 -17.90
CA PRO A 122 9.46 21.99 -17.81
C PRO A 122 10.85 22.17 -18.43
N ASN A 123 10.98 23.04 -19.43
CA ASN A 123 12.26 23.34 -20.10
C ASN A 123 13.29 24.05 -19.20
N GLU A 124 12.94 24.50 -18.02
CA GLU A 124 13.88 25.07 -17.05
C GLU A 124 14.61 24.00 -16.22
N GLY A 125 14.11 22.77 -16.23
CA GLY A 125 14.68 21.62 -15.50
C GLY A 125 14.91 20.39 -16.36
N TYR A 126 15.14 19.23 -15.72
CA TYR A 126 15.25 17.94 -16.38
C TYR A 126 13.90 17.25 -16.63
N ARG A 127 12.79 17.72 -16.03
CA ARG A 127 11.41 17.26 -16.22
C ARG A 127 11.03 17.29 -17.71
N SER A 128 10.21 16.34 -18.16
CA SER A 128 9.69 16.28 -19.53
C SER A 128 8.18 16.19 -19.58
N ARG A 129 7.61 16.80 -20.60
CA ARG A 129 6.22 16.57 -21.01
C ARG A 129 6.07 15.14 -21.56
N TYR A 130 4.86 14.60 -21.44
CA TYR A 130 4.47 13.31 -22.02
C TYR A 130 3.00 13.36 -22.47
N ASP A 131 2.61 12.34 -23.22
CA ASP A 131 1.23 12.13 -23.67
C ASP A 131 0.77 10.74 -23.27
N HIS A 132 -0.39 10.63 -22.64
CA HIS A 132 -1.00 9.35 -22.25
C HIS A 132 -1.24 8.40 -23.44
N ALA A 133 -1.38 8.93 -24.68
CA ALA A 133 -1.42 8.08 -25.88
C ALA A 133 -0.14 7.24 -26.08
N THR A 134 0.98 7.65 -25.47
CA THR A 134 2.25 6.91 -25.50
C THR A 134 2.48 6.08 -24.24
N GLU A 135 1.59 6.20 -23.25
CA GLU A 135 1.70 5.51 -21.99
C GLU A 135 1.09 4.12 -22.06
N LYS A 136 1.83 3.13 -21.56
CA LYS A 136 1.35 1.76 -21.43
C LYS A 136 1.76 1.22 -20.07
N SER A 137 0.77 0.75 -19.31
CA SER A 137 0.97 0.12 -18.02
C SER A 137 0.32 -1.27 -18.01
N THR A 138 1.08 -2.27 -17.58
CA THR A 138 0.61 -3.64 -17.36
C THR A 138 1.39 -4.25 -16.18
N PRO A 139 0.91 -5.31 -15.53
CA PRO A 139 1.64 -5.92 -14.43
C PRO A 139 3.09 -6.25 -14.78
N GLY A 140 4.02 -5.65 -14.06
CA GLY A 140 5.46 -5.83 -14.25
C GLY A 140 6.08 -5.02 -15.39
N TYR A 141 5.32 -4.14 -16.05
CA TYR A 141 5.82 -3.35 -17.17
C TYR A 141 5.16 -1.97 -17.26
N TYR A 142 5.97 -0.95 -17.54
CA TYR A 142 5.53 0.40 -17.85
C TYR A 142 6.31 0.98 -19.04
N GLU A 143 5.66 1.80 -19.85
CA GLU A 143 6.27 2.47 -21.00
C GLU A 143 5.67 3.86 -21.22
N VAL A 144 6.50 4.82 -21.63
CA VAL A 144 6.09 6.18 -22.01
C VAL A 144 7.14 6.82 -22.92
N THR A 145 6.73 7.83 -23.71
CA THR A 145 7.65 8.67 -24.48
C THR A 145 7.78 10.04 -23.84
N LEU A 146 9.01 10.44 -23.48
CA LEU A 146 9.35 11.77 -23.00
C LEU A 146 9.39 12.75 -24.19
N ALA A 147 8.35 13.58 -24.33
CA ALA A 147 8.12 14.39 -25.51
C ALA A 147 9.20 15.46 -25.76
N ASP A 148 9.75 16.07 -24.69
CA ASP A 148 10.76 17.13 -24.81
C ASP A 148 12.14 16.59 -25.26
N HIS A 149 12.37 15.29 -25.12
CA HIS A 149 13.63 14.62 -25.46
C HIS A 149 13.49 13.58 -26.57
N GLY A 150 12.27 13.21 -26.96
CA GLY A 150 12.01 12.13 -27.91
C GLY A 150 12.49 10.76 -27.44
N ILE A 151 12.60 10.55 -26.13
CA ILE A 151 13.13 9.33 -25.53
C ILE A 151 11.97 8.40 -25.18
N ARG A 152 12.03 7.16 -25.70
CA ARG A 152 11.16 6.08 -25.24
C ARG A 152 11.73 5.46 -23.99
N VAL A 153 10.94 5.42 -22.93
CA VAL A 153 11.27 4.81 -21.64
C VAL A 153 10.45 3.54 -21.48
N GLN A 154 11.11 2.44 -21.15
CA GLN A 154 10.47 1.18 -20.80
C GLN A 154 11.01 0.72 -19.44
N LEU A 155 10.12 0.30 -18.55
CA LEU A 155 10.44 -0.10 -17.18
C LEU A 155 9.94 -1.51 -16.90
N THR A 156 10.74 -2.28 -16.16
CA THR A 156 10.32 -3.54 -15.54
C THR A 156 11.01 -3.73 -14.19
N ALA A 157 10.66 -4.75 -13.45
CA ALA A 157 11.23 -4.99 -12.13
C ALA A 157 11.40 -6.47 -11.81
N THR A 158 12.35 -6.77 -10.94
CA THR A 158 12.38 -7.99 -10.13
C THR A 158 12.01 -7.63 -8.69
N GLN A 159 12.18 -8.53 -7.75
CA GLN A 159 11.87 -8.21 -6.34
C GLN A 159 12.72 -7.08 -5.77
N ARG A 160 14.01 -6.97 -6.20
CA ARG A 160 14.98 -6.02 -5.62
C ARG A 160 15.71 -5.18 -6.64
N VAL A 161 15.41 -5.35 -7.93
CA VAL A 161 16.06 -4.61 -9.01
C VAL A 161 15.03 -3.96 -9.90
N GLY A 162 15.14 -2.64 -10.10
CA GLY A 162 14.42 -1.90 -11.13
C GLY A 162 15.23 -1.88 -12.43
N ILE A 163 14.58 -2.10 -13.56
CA ILE A 163 15.26 -2.18 -14.86
C ILE A 163 14.60 -1.17 -15.79
N HIS A 164 15.44 -0.26 -16.30
CA HIS A 164 15.07 0.73 -17.29
C HIS A 164 15.70 0.39 -18.64
N LYS A 165 14.96 0.59 -19.71
CA LYS A 165 15.48 0.61 -21.07
C LYS A 165 15.10 1.95 -21.70
N TYR A 166 16.08 2.74 -22.07
CA TYR A 166 15.92 4.03 -22.73
C TYR A 166 16.32 3.92 -24.18
N THR A 167 15.45 4.38 -25.09
CA THR A 167 15.79 4.49 -26.51
C THR A 167 15.84 5.97 -26.88
N PHE A 168 17.03 6.46 -27.13
CA PHE A 168 17.30 7.86 -27.50
C PHE A 168 17.02 8.09 -28.99
N PRO A 169 16.70 9.33 -29.41
CA PRO A 169 16.61 9.69 -30.82
C PRO A 169 17.96 9.43 -31.51
N TRP A 170 17.89 8.93 -32.74
CA TRP A 170 19.10 8.64 -33.51
C TRP A 170 19.95 9.88 -33.74
N GLY A 171 21.26 9.77 -33.51
CA GLY A 171 22.23 10.85 -33.70
C GLY A 171 22.33 11.86 -32.55
N GLU A 172 21.45 11.77 -31.53
CA GLU A 172 21.48 12.67 -30.38
C GLU A 172 22.42 12.14 -29.27
N ALA A 173 23.10 13.05 -28.60
CA ALA A 173 23.90 12.75 -27.42
C ALA A 173 22.96 12.70 -26.18
N GLY A 174 22.87 11.55 -25.55
CA GLY A 174 22.07 11.35 -24.36
C GLY A 174 22.87 11.40 -23.07
N HIS A 175 22.18 11.72 -22.01
CA HIS A 175 22.71 11.62 -20.65
C HIS A 175 21.61 11.12 -19.70
N LEU A 176 22.05 10.60 -18.55
CA LEU A 176 21.19 10.18 -17.46
C LEU A 176 21.40 11.09 -16.26
N VAL A 177 20.36 11.67 -15.73
CA VAL A 177 20.36 12.38 -14.44
C VAL A 177 20.05 11.37 -13.34
N LEU A 178 20.88 11.36 -12.30
CA LEU A 178 20.62 10.67 -11.02
C LEU A 178 20.43 11.72 -9.94
N ASP A 179 19.20 11.84 -9.45
CA ASP A 179 18.86 12.77 -8.40
C ASP A 179 18.69 12.06 -7.06
N LEU A 180 19.67 12.22 -6.18
CA LEU A 180 19.61 11.68 -4.81
C LEU A 180 18.88 12.62 -3.84
N THR A 181 18.37 13.76 -4.30
CA THR A 181 17.59 14.71 -3.49
C THR A 181 16.10 14.45 -3.55
N HIS A 182 15.66 13.71 -4.58
CA HIS A 182 14.24 13.46 -4.84
C HIS A 182 13.59 12.65 -3.71
N GLY A 183 12.31 12.90 -3.46
CA GLY A 183 11.43 12.12 -2.60
C GLY A 183 9.98 12.53 -2.84
N ILE A 184 9.03 11.62 -2.71
CA ILE A 184 7.61 11.89 -2.95
C ILE A 184 7.10 12.95 -1.96
N TYR A 185 7.49 12.87 -0.70
CA TYR A 185 7.33 13.99 0.23
C TYR A 185 8.67 14.73 0.36
N ASN A 186 8.85 15.74 -0.47
CA ASN A 186 10.12 16.45 -0.54
C ASN A 186 10.05 17.78 0.27
N TYR A 187 10.96 17.92 1.22
CA TYR A 187 11.12 19.12 2.05
C TYR A 187 12.59 19.35 2.36
N ASN A 188 12.91 20.54 2.82
CA ASN A 188 14.28 20.87 3.16
C ASN A 188 14.78 20.06 4.37
N GLY A 189 15.81 19.24 4.17
CA GLY A 189 16.33 18.32 5.19
C GLY A 189 15.80 16.88 5.08
N LYS A 190 14.99 16.55 4.06
CA LYS A 190 14.54 15.17 3.78
C LYS A 190 15.73 14.23 3.66
N VAL A 191 16.74 14.58 2.85
CA VAL A 191 17.97 13.81 2.73
C VAL A 191 18.96 14.24 3.82
N LEU A 192 19.26 13.33 4.73
CA LEU A 192 20.22 13.54 5.81
C LEU A 192 21.65 13.44 5.30
N TRP A 193 21.91 12.45 4.45
CA TRP A 193 23.20 12.23 3.83
C TRP A 193 23.10 11.31 2.61
N ALA A 194 23.97 11.52 1.60
CA ALA A 194 24.06 10.67 0.43
C ALA A 194 25.54 10.48 0.03
N ASN A 195 25.82 9.35 -0.60
CA ASN A 195 27.10 9.00 -1.20
C ASN A 195 26.85 8.40 -2.59
N LEU A 196 27.73 8.75 -3.52
CA LEU A 196 27.78 8.17 -4.85
C LEU A 196 29.23 7.86 -5.21
N ARG A 197 29.49 6.65 -5.72
CA ARG A 197 30.79 6.21 -6.23
C ARG A 197 30.65 5.68 -7.65
N VAL A 198 31.57 6.07 -8.50
CA VAL A 198 31.79 5.50 -9.83
C VAL A 198 32.85 4.42 -9.68
N GLU A 199 32.42 3.15 -9.57
CA GLU A 199 33.31 2.01 -9.38
C GLU A 199 34.13 1.71 -10.65
N ASN A 200 33.47 1.85 -11.80
CA ASN A 200 34.07 1.78 -13.14
C ASN A 200 33.08 2.45 -14.13
N ASP A 201 33.37 2.34 -15.43
CA ASP A 201 32.60 2.99 -16.50
C ASP A 201 31.18 2.41 -16.71
N THR A 202 30.85 1.28 -16.08
CA THR A 202 29.54 0.63 -16.18
C THR A 202 28.89 0.30 -14.82
N LEU A 203 29.51 0.71 -13.71
CA LEU A 203 29.01 0.40 -12.38
C LEU A 203 29.11 1.60 -11.44
N LEU A 204 27.96 1.97 -10.88
CA LEU A 204 27.84 2.96 -9.82
C LEU A 204 27.34 2.26 -8.54
N THR A 205 27.82 2.73 -7.39
CA THR A 205 27.31 2.33 -6.07
C THR A 205 27.11 3.55 -5.20
N GLY A 206 26.29 3.39 -4.15
CA GLY A 206 26.09 4.47 -3.20
C GLY A 206 25.01 4.17 -2.21
N TYR A 207 24.65 5.20 -1.48
CA TYR A 207 23.52 5.15 -0.53
C TYR A 207 22.95 6.54 -0.29
N ARG A 208 21.73 6.56 0.20
CA ARG A 208 21.18 7.76 0.84
C ARG A 208 20.48 7.39 2.14
N ILE A 209 20.45 8.33 3.06
CA ILE A 209 19.73 8.26 4.32
C ILE A 209 18.72 9.39 4.30
N THR A 210 17.44 9.06 4.47
CA THR A 210 16.38 10.05 4.47
C THR A 210 15.65 10.07 5.81
N ASN A 211 15.07 11.24 6.11
CA ASN A 211 14.13 11.45 7.18
C ASN A 211 12.75 11.66 6.58
N GLY A 212 11.72 11.08 7.17
CA GLY A 212 10.36 11.18 6.67
C GLY A 212 9.39 10.46 7.59
N TRP A 213 8.37 9.89 7.03
CA TRP A 213 7.49 8.97 7.74
C TRP A 213 8.29 7.75 8.23
N ALA A 214 9.14 7.17 7.39
CA ALA A 214 10.28 6.38 7.85
C ALA A 214 11.36 7.33 8.41
N ARG A 215 11.44 7.47 9.73
CA ARG A 215 12.27 8.49 10.40
C ARG A 215 13.75 8.43 10.04
N THR A 216 14.26 7.23 9.74
CA THR A 216 15.63 7.02 9.27
C THR A 216 15.62 5.87 8.29
N ASN A 217 15.37 6.19 7.01
CA ASN A 217 15.39 5.20 5.94
C ASN A 217 16.77 5.11 5.33
N TYR A 218 17.35 3.89 5.31
CA TYR A 218 18.64 3.58 4.68
C TYR A 218 18.40 2.91 3.33
N THR A 219 18.74 3.57 2.24
CA THR A 219 18.66 3.02 0.89
C THR A 219 20.05 2.94 0.28
N TYR A 220 20.61 1.75 0.22
CA TYR A 220 21.84 1.44 -0.53
C TYR A 220 21.48 1.00 -1.94
N PHE A 221 22.31 1.35 -2.92
CA PHE A 221 22.06 1.00 -4.31
C PHE A 221 23.32 0.54 -5.05
N ALA A 222 23.09 -0.26 -6.09
CA ALA A 222 24.07 -0.60 -7.12
C ALA A 222 23.41 -0.44 -8.49
N ILE A 223 24.02 0.35 -9.37
CA ILE A 223 23.51 0.65 -10.70
C ILE A 223 24.46 0.09 -11.75
N SER A 224 23.98 -0.85 -12.57
CA SER A 224 24.70 -1.40 -13.73
C SER A 224 24.18 -0.76 -15.00
N LEU A 225 25.09 -0.39 -15.89
CA LEU A 225 24.86 0.30 -17.15
C LEU A 225 25.29 -0.58 -18.33
N SER A 226 24.49 -0.65 -19.38
CA SER A 226 24.80 -1.45 -20.58
C SER A 226 25.80 -0.77 -21.52
N GLN A 227 26.06 0.52 -21.30
CA GLN A 227 27.07 1.29 -22.07
C GLN A 227 28.05 1.95 -21.10
N PRO A 228 29.33 2.12 -21.51
CA PRO A 228 30.30 2.81 -20.68
C PRO A 228 30.00 4.31 -20.59
N ILE A 229 30.19 4.84 -19.40
CA ILE A 229 30.14 6.28 -19.12
C ILE A 229 31.32 6.96 -19.85
N ARG A 230 31.05 8.02 -20.60
CA ARG A 230 32.07 8.83 -21.26
C ARG A 230 32.67 9.87 -20.33
N ASP A 231 31.82 10.63 -19.75
CA ASP A 231 32.16 11.63 -18.73
C ASP A 231 30.93 11.86 -17.84
N TYR A 232 31.17 12.40 -16.66
CA TYR A 232 30.12 12.66 -15.67
C TYR A 232 30.46 13.87 -14.81
N GLY A 233 29.48 14.40 -14.17
CA GLY A 233 29.62 15.45 -13.18
C GLY A 233 28.50 15.41 -12.18
N TYR A 234 28.64 16.22 -11.17
CA TYR A 234 27.66 16.34 -10.10
C TYR A 234 27.62 17.75 -9.53
N ARG A 235 26.56 18.01 -8.79
CA ARG A 235 26.43 19.22 -7.98
C ARG A 235 25.90 18.84 -6.62
N ASP A 236 26.56 19.31 -5.56
CA ASP A 236 25.97 19.37 -4.23
C ASP A 236 25.28 20.73 -4.10
N LEU A 237 23.93 20.71 -4.04
CA LEU A 237 23.12 21.92 -3.96
C LEU A 237 23.18 22.56 -2.56
N GLU A 238 23.65 21.82 -1.56
CA GLU A 238 23.82 22.26 -0.17
C GLU A 238 25.17 21.81 0.39
N PRO A 239 26.31 22.35 -0.15
CA PRO A 239 27.62 21.88 0.23
C PRO A 239 27.92 22.16 1.70
N VAL A 240 28.31 21.12 2.43
CA VAL A 240 28.79 21.24 3.80
C VAL A 240 30.19 21.86 3.78
N LYS A 241 30.32 23.08 4.25
CA LYS A 241 31.60 23.77 4.30
C LYS A 241 32.38 23.37 5.56
N TYR A 242 33.53 22.72 5.34
CA TYR A 242 34.52 22.54 6.38
C TYR A 242 35.78 23.33 6.01
N ASN A 243 36.18 24.27 6.84
CA ASN A 243 37.25 25.23 6.53
C ASN A 243 38.66 24.75 6.91
N GLY A 244 38.83 23.46 7.24
CA GLY A 244 40.09 22.90 7.75
C GLY A 244 40.98 22.17 6.74
N PHE A 245 40.56 21.99 5.48
CA PHE A 245 41.32 21.21 4.52
C PHE A 245 41.52 21.90 3.17
N TRP A 246 42.71 21.71 2.60
CA TRP A 246 43.00 22.02 1.21
C TRP A 246 42.52 20.89 0.31
N ARG A 247 41.53 21.19 -0.58
CA ARG A 247 41.17 20.26 -1.62
C ARG A 247 42.13 20.43 -2.81
N ARG A 248 42.84 19.34 -3.16
CA ARG A 248 43.81 19.33 -4.29
C ARG A 248 43.16 18.86 -5.59
N PHE A 249 41.93 18.41 -5.57
CA PHE A 249 41.20 17.85 -6.69
C PHE A 249 40.05 18.74 -7.11
N LYS A 250 39.77 18.81 -8.42
CA LYS A 250 38.52 19.36 -8.96
C LYS A 250 37.47 18.29 -8.84
N LEU A 251 36.46 18.51 -8.02
CA LEU A 251 35.46 17.53 -7.70
C LEU A 251 34.27 17.52 -8.67
N GLU A 252 34.14 18.58 -9.48
CA GLU A 252 32.90 18.85 -10.25
C GLU A 252 32.75 17.94 -11.48
N LYS A 253 33.88 17.40 -12.01
CA LYS A 253 33.88 16.59 -13.23
C LYS A 253 34.80 15.37 -13.12
N ASN A 254 34.27 14.21 -13.48
CA ASN A 254 34.99 12.92 -13.51
C ASN A 254 35.69 12.55 -12.18
N PHE A 255 35.20 13.06 -11.06
CA PHE A 255 35.70 12.67 -9.75
C PHE A 255 34.96 11.44 -9.25
N PRO A 256 35.62 10.34 -8.85
CA PRO A 256 34.98 9.04 -8.71
C PRO A 256 34.10 8.88 -7.45
N GLU A 257 34.09 9.85 -6.55
CA GLU A 257 33.28 9.78 -5.32
C GLU A 257 32.80 11.14 -4.86
N ILE A 258 31.54 11.22 -4.44
CA ILE A 258 30.97 12.40 -3.80
C ILE A 258 30.08 12.00 -2.61
N THR A 259 30.15 12.80 -1.55
CA THR A 259 29.23 12.76 -0.41
C THR A 259 28.69 14.15 -0.13
N GLY A 260 27.44 14.21 0.32
CA GLY A 260 26.79 15.48 0.66
C GLY A 260 25.32 15.28 1.02
N ARG A 261 24.62 16.39 1.20
CA ARG A 261 23.19 16.36 1.54
C ARG A 261 22.27 16.43 0.32
N LYS A 262 22.69 17.15 -0.72
CA LYS A 262 21.84 17.39 -1.91
C LYS A 262 22.62 17.14 -3.19
N ILE A 263 22.87 15.87 -3.49
CA ILE A 263 23.66 15.44 -4.64
C ILE A 263 22.75 15.17 -5.83
N VAL A 264 23.01 15.85 -6.94
CA VAL A 264 22.47 15.54 -8.27
C VAL A 264 23.62 15.32 -9.22
N SER A 265 23.57 14.24 -9.99
CA SER A 265 24.64 13.83 -10.90
C SER A 265 24.11 13.62 -12.31
N TYR A 266 24.99 13.72 -13.29
CA TYR A 266 24.69 13.37 -14.68
C TYR A 266 25.80 12.50 -15.27
N PHE A 267 25.44 11.62 -16.20
CA PHE A 267 26.34 10.68 -16.87
C PHE A 267 26.07 10.74 -18.36
N HIS A 268 27.08 11.03 -19.17
CA HIS A 268 27.01 11.04 -20.63
C HIS A 268 27.33 9.68 -21.22
N PHE A 269 26.61 9.31 -22.29
CA PHE A 269 26.79 8.07 -23.05
C PHE A 269 26.98 8.36 -24.55
N ASP A 270 27.47 7.38 -25.31
CA ASP A 270 27.58 7.49 -26.77
C ASP A 270 26.31 7.02 -27.48
N THR A 271 25.19 7.62 -27.18
CA THR A 271 23.86 7.28 -27.72
C THR A 271 23.73 7.59 -29.21
N ARG A 272 24.66 8.34 -29.79
CA ARG A 272 24.74 8.60 -31.25
C ARG A 272 25.04 7.34 -32.05
N GLN A 273 25.84 6.42 -31.50
CA GLN A 273 26.20 5.15 -32.13
C GLN A 273 25.35 3.99 -31.69
N ASN A 274 24.93 4.00 -30.44
CA ASN A 274 24.01 3.03 -29.85
C ASN A 274 22.91 3.76 -29.07
N SER A 275 21.75 3.86 -29.69
CA SER A 275 20.59 4.62 -29.11
C SER A 275 19.98 3.97 -27.88
N GLU A 276 20.27 2.71 -27.55
CA GLU A 276 19.69 2.01 -26.43
C GLU A 276 20.61 1.99 -25.20
N LEU A 277 20.09 2.38 -24.04
CA LEU A 277 20.75 2.27 -22.75
C LEU A 277 19.88 1.47 -21.80
N VAL A 278 20.37 0.34 -21.31
CA VAL A 278 19.73 -0.43 -20.24
C VAL A 278 20.41 -0.10 -18.91
N VAL A 279 19.62 0.25 -17.91
CA VAL A 279 20.06 0.58 -16.55
C VAL A 279 19.37 -0.35 -15.56
N LYS A 280 20.13 -1.01 -14.70
CA LYS A 280 19.62 -1.91 -13.66
C LYS A 280 19.99 -1.35 -12.30
N VAL A 281 19.01 -1.05 -11.48
CA VAL A 281 19.18 -0.44 -10.15
C VAL A 281 18.72 -1.41 -9.10
N ALA A 282 19.66 -1.99 -8.38
CA ALA A 282 19.36 -2.84 -7.22
C ALA A 282 19.36 -2.02 -5.94
N LEU A 283 18.41 -2.30 -5.05
CA LEU A 283 18.31 -1.69 -3.73
C LEU A 283 18.60 -2.69 -2.62
N SER A 284 19.07 -2.18 -1.49
CA SER A 284 19.27 -2.89 -0.22
C SER A 284 19.08 -1.93 0.96
N ALA A 285 18.50 -2.41 2.04
CA ALA A 285 18.47 -1.69 3.32
C ALA A 285 19.71 -1.98 4.20
N VAL A 286 20.57 -2.90 3.77
CA VAL A 286 21.69 -3.43 4.55
C VAL A 286 23.00 -2.74 4.20
N SER A 287 23.41 -2.83 2.92
CA SER A 287 24.69 -2.29 2.45
C SER A 287 24.76 -2.21 0.93
N THR A 288 25.76 -1.50 0.39
CA THR A 288 26.09 -1.52 -1.05
C THR A 288 26.45 -2.92 -1.53
N GLU A 289 27.13 -3.74 -0.73
CA GLU A 289 27.42 -5.13 -1.07
C GLU A 289 26.13 -5.97 -1.14
N GLY A 290 25.16 -5.69 -0.25
CA GLY A 290 23.81 -6.28 -0.32
C GLY A 290 23.13 -5.95 -1.65
N ALA A 291 23.16 -4.68 -2.07
CA ALA A 291 22.62 -4.25 -3.37
C ALA A 291 23.33 -4.94 -4.54
N LEU A 292 24.66 -5.09 -4.49
CA LEU A 292 25.41 -5.83 -5.50
C LEU A 292 25.07 -7.31 -5.56
N LYS A 293 24.82 -7.96 -4.41
CA LYS A 293 24.33 -9.36 -4.35
C LYS A 293 22.96 -9.49 -4.98
N ASN A 294 22.04 -8.57 -4.66
CA ASN A 294 20.70 -8.53 -5.24
C ASN A 294 20.77 -8.35 -6.77
N LEU A 295 21.60 -7.41 -7.27
CA LEU A 295 21.82 -7.18 -8.69
C LEU A 295 22.32 -8.44 -9.40
N ARG A 296 23.33 -9.10 -8.84
CA ARG A 296 23.92 -10.32 -9.43
C ARG A 296 22.94 -11.48 -9.45
N ALA A 297 22.20 -11.68 -8.38
CA ALA A 297 21.28 -12.81 -8.24
C ALA A 297 20.04 -12.69 -9.14
N GLU A 298 19.49 -11.49 -9.28
CA GLU A 298 18.20 -11.31 -9.94
C GLU A 298 18.31 -10.85 -11.41
N ALA A 299 19.33 -10.07 -11.78
CA ALA A 299 19.37 -9.40 -13.08
C ALA A 299 20.66 -9.60 -13.90
N ALA A 300 21.72 -10.23 -13.35
CA ALA A 300 22.94 -10.43 -14.11
C ALA A 300 22.72 -11.36 -15.31
N GLY A 301 23.31 -10.98 -16.46
CA GLY A 301 23.26 -11.79 -17.69
C GLY A 301 21.91 -11.85 -18.40
N LYS A 302 20.86 -11.20 -17.87
CA LYS A 302 19.53 -11.19 -18.48
C LYS A 302 19.30 -9.89 -19.26
N SER A 303 18.60 -9.99 -20.40
CA SER A 303 18.14 -8.83 -21.16
C SER A 303 16.95 -8.15 -20.49
N PHE A 304 16.59 -6.96 -20.96
CA PHE A 304 15.37 -6.26 -20.51
C PHE A 304 14.11 -7.09 -20.79
N GLU A 305 14.00 -7.65 -21.98
CA GLU A 305 12.86 -8.43 -22.44
C GLU A 305 12.67 -9.68 -21.59
N GLN A 306 13.76 -10.42 -21.30
CA GLN A 306 13.71 -11.59 -20.41
C GLN A 306 13.19 -11.22 -19.02
N LEU A 307 13.64 -10.10 -18.45
CA LEU A 307 13.21 -9.65 -17.14
C LEU A 307 11.73 -9.17 -17.14
N ALA A 308 11.29 -8.53 -18.23
CA ALA A 308 9.91 -8.12 -18.39
C ALA A 308 8.96 -9.33 -18.53
N ASP A 309 9.38 -10.36 -19.28
CA ASP A 309 8.62 -11.61 -19.39
C ASP A 309 8.55 -12.36 -18.05
N GLU A 310 9.65 -12.42 -17.30
CA GLU A 310 9.70 -13.01 -15.96
C GLU A 310 8.79 -12.26 -14.97
N ALA A 311 8.78 -10.93 -15.00
CA ALA A 311 7.91 -10.10 -14.17
C ALA A 311 6.43 -10.37 -14.49
N ARG A 312 6.05 -10.37 -15.77
CA ARG A 312 4.69 -10.69 -16.22
C ARG A 312 4.26 -12.09 -15.80
N GLU A 313 5.13 -13.11 -15.99
CA GLU A 313 4.81 -14.48 -15.59
C GLU A 313 4.72 -14.64 -14.07
N SER A 314 5.48 -13.85 -13.30
CA SER A 314 5.33 -13.82 -11.84
C SER A 314 3.91 -13.37 -11.43
N TRP A 315 3.35 -12.36 -12.09
CA TRP A 315 1.97 -11.93 -11.90
C TRP A 315 0.95 -12.97 -12.36
N ASN A 316 1.14 -13.56 -13.54
CA ASN A 316 0.25 -14.62 -14.01
C ASN A 316 0.18 -15.81 -13.04
N ARG A 317 1.30 -16.22 -12.41
CA ARG A 317 1.30 -17.27 -11.39
C ARG A 317 0.46 -16.92 -10.16
N GLU A 318 0.48 -15.66 -9.72
CA GLU A 318 -0.32 -15.24 -8.57
C GLU A 318 -1.81 -15.12 -8.93
N LEU A 319 -2.13 -14.60 -10.10
CA LEU A 319 -3.50 -14.28 -10.52
C LEU A 319 -4.28 -15.50 -11.03
N ARG A 320 -3.63 -16.52 -11.59
CA ARG A 320 -4.28 -17.68 -12.22
C ARG A 320 -5.07 -18.57 -11.27
N HIS A 321 -4.88 -18.42 -9.96
CA HIS A 321 -5.66 -19.14 -8.96
C HIS A 321 -7.14 -18.77 -8.97
N PHE A 322 -7.47 -17.62 -9.58
CA PHE A 322 -8.83 -17.16 -9.76
C PHE A 322 -9.28 -17.29 -11.22
N THR A 323 -10.53 -17.72 -11.40
CA THR A 323 -11.23 -17.67 -12.68
C THR A 323 -12.58 -16.99 -12.43
N VAL A 324 -12.89 -15.94 -13.18
CA VAL A 324 -14.14 -15.21 -13.03
C VAL A 324 -14.84 -15.03 -14.37
N GLU A 325 -16.17 -15.07 -14.37
CA GLU A 325 -17.02 -14.64 -15.49
C GLU A 325 -17.70 -13.31 -15.14
N GLY A 326 -17.85 -12.45 -16.13
CA GLY A 326 -18.42 -11.13 -15.99
C GLY A 326 -18.13 -10.26 -17.22
N THR A 327 -18.53 -8.99 -17.18
CA THR A 327 -18.18 -8.02 -18.21
C THR A 327 -16.68 -7.75 -18.25
N ALA A 328 -16.19 -7.10 -19.30
CA ALA A 328 -14.77 -6.71 -19.39
C ALA A 328 -14.36 -5.82 -18.19
N ASP A 329 -15.20 -4.84 -17.84
CA ASP A 329 -14.93 -3.95 -16.70
C ASP A 329 -14.95 -4.68 -15.36
N GLN A 330 -15.88 -5.63 -15.17
CA GLN A 330 -15.90 -6.45 -13.95
C GLN A 330 -14.65 -7.31 -13.81
N LYS A 331 -14.14 -7.89 -14.91
CA LYS A 331 -12.90 -8.65 -14.91
C LYS A 331 -11.68 -7.75 -14.64
N ALA A 332 -11.63 -6.58 -15.32
CA ALA A 332 -10.57 -5.61 -15.09
C ALA A 332 -10.53 -5.17 -13.62
N MET A 333 -11.68 -4.79 -13.06
CA MET A 333 -11.74 -4.37 -11.65
C MET A 333 -11.34 -5.51 -10.70
N PHE A 334 -11.82 -6.75 -10.96
CA PHE A 334 -11.50 -7.91 -10.13
C PHE A 334 -10.00 -8.22 -10.12
N TYR A 335 -9.39 -8.36 -11.30
CA TYR A 335 -7.97 -8.70 -11.40
C TYR A 335 -7.06 -7.54 -10.98
N THR A 336 -7.50 -6.28 -11.15
CA THR A 336 -6.75 -5.13 -10.64
C THR A 336 -6.80 -5.06 -9.12
N SER A 337 -7.96 -5.30 -8.51
CA SER A 337 -8.05 -5.41 -7.05
C SER A 337 -7.17 -6.56 -6.52
N LEU A 338 -7.15 -7.70 -7.19
CA LEU A 338 -6.27 -8.81 -6.82
C LEU A 338 -4.78 -8.42 -6.96
N TYR A 339 -4.43 -7.66 -8.01
CA TYR A 339 -3.09 -7.11 -8.20
C TYR A 339 -2.71 -6.15 -7.05
N HIS A 340 -3.58 -5.21 -6.66
CA HIS A 340 -3.33 -4.26 -5.58
C HIS A 340 -3.10 -4.97 -4.24
N THR A 341 -3.82 -6.06 -3.93
CA THR A 341 -3.62 -6.84 -2.68
C THR A 341 -2.25 -7.53 -2.58
N MET A 342 -1.46 -7.52 -3.65
CA MET A 342 -0.16 -8.19 -3.72
C MET A 342 1.01 -7.21 -4.00
N ILE A 343 0.79 -5.90 -3.84
CA ILE A 343 1.86 -4.89 -3.91
C ILE A 343 2.51 -4.74 -2.53
N ASN A 344 1.70 -4.48 -1.50
CA ASN A 344 2.14 -4.36 -0.11
C ASN A 344 1.44 -5.40 0.78
N PRO A 345 2.07 -5.82 1.91
CA PRO A 345 3.43 -5.54 2.38
C PRO A 345 4.52 -6.04 1.42
N SER A 346 5.66 -5.32 1.38
CA SER A 346 6.77 -5.62 0.45
C SER A 346 7.90 -6.37 1.13
N VAL A 347 8.60 -7.22 0.38
CA VAL A 347 9.82 -7.90 0.84
C VAL A 347 10.86 -6.84 1.25
N TYR A 348 11.40 -6.98 2.45
CA TYR A 348 12.43 -6.08 3.01
C TYR A 348 13.61 -6.90 3.53
N MET A 349 14.30 -7.52 2.60
CA MET A 349 15.37 -8.47 2.88
C MET A 349 16.21 -8.69 1.61
N ASP A 350 17.54 -8.73 1.76
CA ASP A 350 18.45 -9.09 0.68
C ASP A 350 18.38 -10.59 0.33
N VAL A 351 18.89 -10.97 -0.83
CA VAL A 351 18.87 -12.37 -1.32
C VAL A 351 19.57 -13.35 -0.39
N ASP A 352 20.49 -12.87 0.47
CA ASP A 352 21.19 -13.69 1.46
C ASP A 352 20.49 -13.77 2.82
N GLY A 353 19.26 -13.23 2.93
CA GLY A 353 18.44 -13.26 4.13
C GLY A 353 18.72 -12.13 5.13
N GLN A 354 19.63 -11.20 4.84
CA GLN A 354 19.90 -10.07 5.72
C GLN A 354 18.85 -8.97 5.54
N TYR A 355 18.47 -8.31 6.64
CA TYR A 355 17.56 -7.16 6.65
C TYR A 355 17.87 -6.21 7.82
N ARG A 356 17.40 -4.97 7.73
CA ARG A 356 17.50 -3.99 8.81
C ARG A 356 16.25 -4.06 9.69
N GLY A 357 16.45 -4.32 10.99
CA GLY A 357 15.37 -4.37 11.98
C GLY A 357 14.93 -2.99 12.46
N LEU A 358 13.88 -2.96 13.30
CA LEU A 358 13.39 -1.72 13.95
C LEU A 358 14.39 -1.12 14.95
N ASP A 359 15.34 -1.90 15.42
CA ASP A 359 16.50 -1.47 16.24
C ASP A 359 17.64 -0.90 15.39
N HIS A 360 17.43 -0.78 14.09
CA HIS A 360 18.41 -0.40 13.07
C HIS A 360 19.64 -1.32 12.95
N ASN A 361 19.68 -2.44 13.66
CA ASN A 361 20.69 -3.46 13.47
C ASN A 361 20.41 -4.33 12.25
N ILE A 362 21.46 -5.00 11.76
CA ILE A 362 21.30 -5.98 10.68
C ILE A 362 21.02 -7.35 11.28
N HIS A 363 19.90 -7.91 10.91
CA HIS A 363 19.43 -9.22 11.27
C HIS A 363 19.45 -10.17 10.07
N ARG A 364 19.23 -11.45 10.34
CA ARG A 364 19.06 -12.48 9.31
C ARG A 364 17.80 -13.27 9.58
N ALA A 365 16.98 -13.41 8.53
CA ALA A 365 15.77 -14.22 8.56
C ALA A 365 16.09 -15.63 8.05
N ASP A 366 16.24 -16.58 8.96
CA ASP A 366 16.65 -17.95 8.57
C ASP A 366 15.48 -18.86 8.15
N ARG A 367 14.23 -18.52 8.52
CA ARG A 367 13.06 -19.40 8.31
C ARG A 367 11.82 -18.66 7.85
N PHE A 368 11.95 -17.42 7.42
CA PHE A 368 10.85 -16.62 6.88
C PHE A 368 11.41 -15.54 5.96
N THR A 369 10.55 -15.00 5.12
CA THR A 369 10.83 -13.78 4.35
C THR A 369 10.41 -12.59 5.20
N ASN A 370 11.33 -11.63 5.41
CA ASN A 370 11.01 -10.41 6.14
C ASN A 370 10.29 -9.39 5.22
N TYR A 371 9.24 -8.77 5.76
CA TYR A 371 8.40 -7.78 5.07
C TYR A 371 8.40 -6.45 5.80
N THR A 372 8.02 -5.40 5.07
CA THR A 372 7.79 -4.03 5.55
C THR A 372 6.51 -3.47 4.96
N ILE A 373 6.11 -2.27 5.37
CA ILE A 373 4.89 -1.56 4.98
C ILE A 373 3.67 -2.30 5.54
N PHE A 374 3.56 -2.22 6.87
CA PHE A 374 2.43 -2.77 7.60
C PHE A 374 1.50 -1.65 8.07
N SER A 375 0.48 -1.34 7.29
CA SER A 375 -0.61 -0.42 7.62
C SER A 375 -1.70 -1.19 8.38
N LEU A 376 -1.47 -1.46 9.67
CA LEU A 376 -2.28 -2.46 10.38
C LEU A 376 -3.66 -1.96 10.82
N TRP A 377 -3.85 -0.65 10.98
CA TRP A 377 -5.17 -0.07 11.22
C TRP A 377 -6.16 -0.41 10.09
N ASP A 378 -5.66 -0.49 8.87
CA ASP A 378 -6.42 -0.78 7.66
C ASP A 378 -6.45 -2.28 7.38
N THR A 379 -5.28 -2.89 7.20
CA THR A 379 -5.11 -4.19 6.56
C THR A 379 -5.51 -5.40 7.42
N TYR A 380 -5.65 -5.23 8.74
CA TYR A 380 -6.17 -6.31 9.60
C TYR A 380 -7.60 -6.71 9.24
N ARG A 381 -8.39 -5.78 8.66
CA ARG A 381 -9.83 -5.91 8.44
C ARG A 381 -10.16 -6.87 7.31
N ALA A 382 -9.46 -6.76 6.17
CA ALA A 382 -9.69 -7.63 5.02
C ALA A 382 -8.41 -8.16 4.38
N LEU A 383 -7.34 -7.36 4.21
CA LEU A 383 -6.14 -7.81 3.49
C LEU A 383 -5.49 -9.03 4.14
N HIS A 384 -5.13 -8.97 5.43
CA HIS A 384 -4.52 -10.12 6.11
C HIS A 384 -5.46 -11.33 6.18
N PRO A 385 -6.78 -11.21 6.47
CA PRO A 385 -7.74 -12.29 6.31
C PRO A 385 -7.82 -12.87 4.89
N PHE A 386 -7.72 -12.02 3.85
CA PHE A 386 -7.67 -12.46 2.46
C PHE A 386 -6.39 -13.24 2.16
N LEU A 387 -5.24 -12.74 2.59
CA LEU A 387 -3.96 -13.41 2.43
C LEU A 387 -3.91 -14.74 3.21
N ASN A 388 -4.53 -14.84 4.39
CA ASN A 388 -4.71 -16.10 5.10
C ASN A 388 -5.46 -17.15 4.25
N LEU A 389 -6.42 -16.72 3.44
CA LEU A 389 -7.19 -17.59 2.57
C LEU A 389 -6.40 -17.99 1.30
N VAL A 390 -5.74 -17.03 0.64
CA VAL A 390 -5.18 -17.21 -0.71
C VAL A 390 -3.66 -17.38 -0.75
N LYS A 391 -2.92 -16.88 0.26
CA LYS A 391 -1.45 -16.91 0.36
C LYS A 391 -0.99 -17.16 1.80
N PRO A 392 -1.46 -18.26 2.44
CA PRO A 392 -1.20 -18.49 3.87
C PRO A 392 0.29 -18.55 4.22
N ASP A 393 1.14 -19.11 3.37
CA ASP A 393 2.58 -19.21 3.64
C ASP A 393 3.23 -17.81 3.65
N ARG A 394 2.85 -16.92 2.73
CA ARG A 394 3.33 -15.53 2.72
C ARG A 394 2.83 -14.75 3.92
N ASN A 395 1.54 -14.90 4.26
CA ASN A 395 0.99 -14.21 5.42
C ASN A 395 1.59 -14.72 6.74
N ALA A 396 1.92 -16.02 6.82
CA ALA A 396 2.69 -16.54 7.94
C ALA A 396 4.06 -15.86 8.09
N ASP A 397 4.76 -15.61 6.98
CA ASP A 397 6.04 -14.89 6.99
C ASP A 397 5.86 -13.41 7.35
N MET A 398 4.78 -12.77 6.90
CA MET A 398 4.42 -11.39 7.31
C MET A 398 4.18 -11.33 8.82
N VAL A 399 3.44 -12.28 9.39
CA VAL A 399 3.19 -12.35 10.84
C VAL A 399 4.48 -12.61 11.61
N LYS A 400 5.38 -13.47 11.11
CA LYS A 400 6.72 -13.66 11.72
C LYS A 400 7.55 -12.38 11.67
N SER A 401 7.43 -11.59 10.60
CA SER A 401 8.05 -10.26 10.52
C SER A 401 7.52 -9.34 11.60
N MET A 402 6.20 -9.29 11.84
CA MET A 402 5.59 -8.51 12.93
C MET A 402 6.12 -8.95 14.30
N ILE A 403 6.24 -10.25 14.56
CA ILE A 403 6.79 -10.79 15.80
C ILE A 403 8.29 -10.43 15.94
N ALA A 404 9.05 -10.46 14.85
CA ALA A 404 10.44 -10.02 14.83
C ALA A 404 10.56 -8.52 15.14
N HIS A 405 9.68 -7.69 14.58
CA HIS A 405 9.61 -6.25 14.90
C HIS A 405 9.35 -6.01 16.40
N ALA A 406 8.44 -6.75 17.01
CA ALA A 406 8.20 -6.65 18.45
C ALA A 406 9.47 -6.95 19.29
N ARG A 407 10.25 -7.95 18.89
CA ARG A 407 11.52 -8.29 19.58
C ARG A 407 12.60 -7.23 19.37
N GLN A 408 12.62 -6.55 18.24
CA GLN A 408 13.58 -5.51 17.86
C GLN A 408 13.19 -4.13 18.39
N SER A 409 11.91 -3.91 18.66
CA SER A 409 11.42 -2.67 19.25
C SER A 409 11.76 -2.60 20.74
N VAL A 410 12.29 -1.46 21.21
CA VAL A 410 12.50 -1.18 22.65
C VAL A 410 11.19 -1.20 23.44
N HIS A 411 10.06 -1.04 22.77
CA HIS A 411 8.73 -1.06 23.36
C HIS A 411 8.18 -2.48 23.53
N GLY A 412 8.75 -3.48 22.86
CA GLY A 412 8.25 -4.86 22.84
C GLY A 412 6.86 -4.99 22.23
N MET A 413 6.50 -4.06 21.33
CA MET A 413 5.18 -4.02 20.67
C MET A 413 5.25 -4.59 19.26
N LEU A 414 4.18 -5.30 18.88
CA LEU A 414 3.87 -5.54 17.47
C LEU A 414 3.74 -4.21 16.72
N PRO A 415 4.00 -4.17 15.41
CA PRO A 415 3.92 -2.93 14.69
C PRO A 415 2.50 -2.34 14.70
N VAL A 416 2.43 -1.02 14.67
CA VAL A 416 1.23 -0.24 14.39
C VAL A 416 1.25 0.17 12.92
N TRP A 417 2.30 0.86 12.51
CA TRP A 417 2.56 1.23 11.12
C TRP A 417 4.08 1.19 10.82
N SER A 418 4.63 0.01 10.58
CA SER A 418 6.07 -0.10 10.33
C SER A 418 6.42 0.10 8.86
N LEU A 419 7.46 0.92 8.60
CA LEU A 419 7.92 1.34 7.29
C LEU A 419 9.45 1.36 7.24
N MET A 420 10.04 0.56 6.36
CA MET A 420 11.49 0.54 6.07
C MET A 420 12.37 0.51 7.34
N GLY A 421 12.10 -0.45 8.22
CA GLY A 421 12.84 -0.62 9.48
C GLY A 421 12.59 0.47 10.53
N ASN A 422 11.49 1.19 10.41
CA ASN A 422 11.04 2.19 11.37
C ASN A 422 9.59 1.93 11.77
N GLU A 423 9.22 2.39 12.97
CA GLU A 423 7.84 2.47 13.40
C GLU A 423 7.42 3.94 13.41
N ASN A 424 6.33 4.29 12.75
CA ASN A 424 5.86 5.67 12.67
C ASN A 424 4.66 5.98 13.59
N TRP A 425 4.06 4.94 14.20
CA TRP A 425 2.94 5.07 15.14
C TRP A 425 1.69 5.76 14.56
N CYS A 426 1.50 5.65 13.25
CA CYS A 426 0.34 6.23 12.60
C CYS A 426 -0.93 5.45 12.93
N MET A 427 -2.04 6.16 13.09
CA MET A 427 -3.35 5.67 13.48
C MET A 427 -3.45 5.15 14.93
N SER A 428 -4.66 4.82 15.34
CA SER A 428 -4.97 4.32 16.68
C SER A 428 -5.04 2.77 16.71
N GLY A 429 -5.25 2.20 17.87
CA GLY A 429 -5.29 0.75 18.04
C GLY A 429 -3.91 0.12 18.17
N TYR A 430 -3.90 -1.20 18.38
CA TYR A 430 -2.69 -2.04 18.31
C TYR A 430 -2.97 -3.30 17.47
N HIS A 431 -3.55 -3.09 16.29
CA HIS A 431 -4.15 -4.11 15.43
C HIS A 431 -3.19 -5.19 14.90
N GLY A 432 -1.89 -5.04 15.13
CA GLY A 432 -0.94 -6.14 14.95
C GLY A 432 -1.37 -7.40 15.69
N VAL A 433 -2.03 -7.25 16.85
CA VAL A 433 -2.58 -8.40 17.60
C VAL A 433 -3.71 -9.10 16.84
N SER A 434 -4.52 -8.36 16.08
CA SER A 434 -5.60 -8.92 15.27
C SER A 434 -5.05 -9.76 14.11
N ALA A 435 -4.08 -9.24 13.35
CA ALA A 435 -3.44 -9.97 12.26
C ALA A 435 -2.77 -11.25 12.74
N VAL A 436 -2.05 -11.18 13.87
CA VAL A 436 -1.39 -12.35 14.50
C VAL A 436 -2.42 -13.35 14.99
N SER A 437 -3.48 -12.89 15.68
CA SER A 437 -4.57 -13.76 16.17
C SER A 437 -5.29 -14.48 15.06
N ASP A 438 -5.62 -13.77 13.97
CA ASP A 438 -6.33 -14.36 12.83
C ASP A 438 -5.51 -15.49 12.18
N ALA A 439 -4.20 -15.28 12.03
CA ALA A 439 -3.27 -16.31 11.53
C ALA A 439 -3.15 -17.51 12.48
N LEU A 440 -3.14 -17.30 13.80
CA LEU A 440 -3.12 -18.37 14.81
C LEU A 440 -4.41 -19.17 14.81
N VAL A 441 -5.55 -18.50 14.87
CA VAL A 441 -6.87 -19.16 14.98
C VAL A 441 -7.18 -19.97 13.72
N LYS A 442 -6.70 -19.53 12.56
CA LYS A 442 -6.85 -20.20 11.26
C LYS A 442 -5.76 -21.23 10.95
N ASP A 443 -4.86 -21.53 11.89
CA ASP A 443 -3.73 -22.47 11.73
C ASP A 443 -2.76 -22.12 10.58
N VAL A 444 -2.68 -20.82 10.24
CA VAL A 444 -1.72 -20.27 9.27
C VAL A 444 -0.34 -20.13 9.90
N LEU A 445 -0.26 -19.50 11.08
CA LEU A 445 0.98 -19.44 11.86
C LEU A 445 1.16 -20.74 12.64
N LYS A 446 2.26 -21.45 12.36
CA LYS A 446 2.57 -22.73 12.98
C LYS A 446 3.86 -22.67 13.78
N GLY A 447 3.87 -23.26 14.99
CA GLY A 447 5.08 -23.47 15.78
C GLY A 447 5.60 -22.25 16.56
N GLU A 448 4.90 -21.11 16.53
CA GLU A 448 5.30 -19.90 17.21
C GLU A 448 4.20 -19.33 18.14
N THR A 449 3.30 -20.17 18.61
CA THR A 449 2.11 -19.76 19.37
C THR A 449 2.46 -18.99 20.65
N ASP A 450 3.43 -19.47 21.44
CA ASP A 450 3.79 -18.84 22.70
C ASP A 450 4.49 -17.48 22.50
N GLU A 451 5.34 -17.37 21.47
CA GLU A 451 6.01 -16.11 21.14
C GLU A 451 5.03 -15.07 20.57
N ALA A 452 4.11 -15.52 19.72
CA ALA A 452 3.05 -14.69 19.20
C ALA A 452 2.17 -14.16 20.35
N LEU A 453 1.72 -15.05 21.26
CA LEU A 453 0.91 -14.65 22.40
C LEU A 453 1.65 -13.70 23.34
N LYS A 454 2.95 -13.95 23.58
CA LYS A 454 3.80 -13.06 24.36
C LYS A 454 3.90 -11.66 23.74
N ALA A 455 4.11 -11.58 22.42
CA ALA A 455 4.16 -10.31 21.70
C ALA A 455 2.82 -9.56 21.76
N MET A 456 1.69 -10.26 21.63
CA MET A 456 0.35 -9.69 21.73
C MET A 456 0.07 -9.13 23.14
N VAL A 457 0.40 -9.89 24.19
CA VAL A 457 0.26 -9.45 25.60
C VAL A 457 1.14 -8.25 25.88
N SER A 458 2.42 -8.29 25.45
CA SER A 458 3.34 -7.16 25.59
C SER A 458 2.77 -5.91 24.96
N THR A 459 2.29 -6.01 23.71
CA THR A 459 1.70 -4.90 22.96
C THR A 459 0.54 -4.23 23.70
N SER A 460 -0.39 -5.01 24.22
CA SER A 460 -1.61 -4.52 24.89
C SER A 460 -1.42 -4.05 26.33
N THR A 461 -0.18 -4.02 26.83
CA THR A 461 0.13 -3.67 28.23
C THR A 461 1.21 -2.62 28.38
N VAL A 462 1.68 -2.00 27.30
CA VAL A 462 2.68 -0.92 27.34
C VAL A 462 2.04 0.33 27.96
N PRO A 463 2.45 0.75 29.16
CA PRO A 463 1.70 1.73 29.97
C PRO A 463 1.79 3.17 29.43
N TYR A 464 2.77 3.46 28.60
CA TYR A 464 2.98 4.78 27.99
C TYR A 464 2.50 4.86 26.55
N TYR A 465 1.91 3.76 26.00
CA TYR A 465 1.27 3.80 24.69
C TYR A 465 -0.16 4.34 24.85
N GLU A 466 -0.49 5.34 24.13
CA GLU A 466 -1.75 6.05 23.91
C GLU A 466 -2.93 5.67 24.84
N GLY A 467 -2.85 6.06 26.12
CA GLY A 467 -3.91 5.84 27.10
C GLY A 467 -4.11 4.39 27.58
N VAL A 468 -3.26 3.43 27.19
CA VAL A 468 -3.38 2.01 27.59
C VAL A 468 -3.41 1.83 29.11
N ALA A 469 -2.60 2.59 29.88
CA ALA A 469 -2.63 2.51 31.34
C ALA A 469 -3.99 2.89 31.93
N ASP A 470 -4.59 3.96 31.42
CA ASP A 470 -5.94 4.40 31.86
C ASP A 470 -7.01 3.41 31.38
N TYR A 471 -6.92 2.92 30.14
CA TYR A 471 -7.82 1.91 29.59
C TYR A 471 -7.82 0.61 30.42
N ILE A 472 -6.67 0.12 30.85
CA ILE A 472 -6.57 -1.07 31.71
C ILE A 472 -7.21 -0.79 33.09
N LYS A 473 -6.99 0.40 33.64
CA LYS A 473 -7.44 0.78 34.99
C LYS A 473 -8.93 1.12 35.04
N LEU A 474 -9.41 1.91 34.08
CA LEU A 474 -10.75 2.51 34.11
C LEU A 474 -11.73 1.79 33.18
N GLY A 475 -11.23 1.00 32.21
CA GLY A 475 -12.03 0.40 31.16
C GLY A 475 -12.34 1.35 29.99
N TYR A 476 -11.72 2.52 29.96
CA TYR A 476 -11.81 3.48 28.87
C TYR A 476 -10.63 4.47 28.96
N ILE A 477 -10.39 5.21 27.89
CA ILE A 477 -9.42 6.32 27.85
C ILE A 477 -10.18 7.61 28.13
N PRO A 478 -9.81 8.41 29.14
CA PRO A 478 -10.40 9.75 29.32
C PRO A 478 -10.03 10.70 28.17
N LEU A 479 -11.00 11.54 27.74
CA LEU A 479 -10.81 12.48 26.63
C LEU A 479 -9.64 13.43 26.85
N GLU A 480 -9.38 13.81 28.11
CA GLU A 480 -8.27 14.69 28.48
C GLU A 480 -6.87 14.03 28.29
N LYS A 481 -6.82 12.71 28.05
CA LYS A 481 -5.59 11.95 27.88
C LYS A 481 -5.23 11.70 26.41
N SER A 482 -6.24 11.68 25.52
CA SER A 482 -6.02 11.47 24.08
C SER A 482 -7.12 12.13 23.27
N GLY A 483 -6.74 12.82 22.18
CA GLY A 483 -7.67 13.37 21.20
C GLY A 483 -8.50 12.31 20.45
N THR A 484 -8.07 11.02 20.51
CA THR A 484 -8.73 9.86 19.89
C THR A 484 -9.31 8.90 20.93
N ALA A 485 -9.53 9.35 22.18
CA ALA A 485 -9.86 8.52 23.34
C ALA A 485 -11.04 7.56 23.10
N ALA A 486 -12.08 7.99 22.41
CA ALA A 486 -13.27 7.16 22.15
C ALA A 486 -12.97 6.09 21.09
N SER A 487 -12.41 6.44 19.95
CA SER A 487 -12.02 5.46 18.91
C SER A 487 -11.01 4.46 19.44
N SER A 488 -9.94 4.93 20.11
CA SER A 488 -8.92 4.04 20.70
C SER A 488 -9.50 3.08 21.74
N THR A 489 -10.48 3.51 22.57
CA THR A 489 -11.15 2.61 23.51
C THR A 489 -11.94 1.50 22.80
N LEU A 490 -12.64 1.83 21.71
CA LEU A 490 -13.41 0.85 20.92
C LEU A 490 -12.46 -0.14 20.23
N GLU A 491 -11.40 0.35 19.64
CA GLU A 491 -10.38 -0.45 18.93
C GLU A 491 -9.64 -1.38 19.89
N TYR A 492 -9.19 -0.90 21.06
CA TYR A 492 -8.56 -1.74 22.06
C TYR A 492 -9.49 -2.85 22.58
N ALA A 493 -10.80 -2.59 22.70
CA ALA A 493 -11.75 -3.61 23.11
C ALA A 493 -11.86 -4.73 22.06
N TYR A 494 -11.83 -4.40 20.77
CA TYR A 494 -11.75 -5.38 19.70
C TYR A 494 -10.40 -6.11 19.68
N ASP A 495 -9.30 -5.39 19.81
CA ASP A 495 -7.96 -5.98 19.85
C ASP A 495 -7.83 -6.98 21.01
N ASP A 496 -8.31 -6.63 22.18
CA ASP A 496 -8.36 -7.51 23.35
C ASP A 496 -9.23 -8.76 23.12
N PHE A 497 -10.33 -8.63 22.36
CA PHE A 497 -11.09 -9.80 21.93
C PHE A 497 -10.23 -10.76 21.08
N THR A 498 -9.38 -10.24 20.21
CA THR A 498 -8.51 -11.08 19.39
C THR A 498 -7.45 -11.78 20.22
N ILE A 499 -6.90 -11.11 21.25
CA ILE A 499 -5.98 -11.74 22.23
C ILE A 499 -6.72 -12.82 23.04
N TYR A 500 -7.97 -12.58 23.45
CA TYR A 500 -8.80 -13.61 24.07
C TYR A 500 -8.92 -14.86 23.19
N ARG A 501 -9.17 -14.70 21.89
CA ARG A 501 -9.28 -15.80 20.93
C ARG A 501 -7.96 -16.58 20.77
N ALA A 502 -6.84 -15.86 20.68
CA ALA A 502 -5.51 -16.46 20.59
C ALA A 502 -5.16 -17.24 21.89
N ALA A 503 -5.44 -16.65 23.04
CA ALA A 503 -5.21 -17.28 24.35
C ALA A 503 -6.02 -18.57 24.52
N LEU A 504 -7.29 -18.60 24.08
CA LEU A 504 -8.11 -19.81 24.07
C LEU A 504 -7.51 -20.89 23.13
N LYS A 505 -7.07 -20.50 21.93
CA LYS A 505 -6.45 -21.40 20.96
C LYS A 505 -5.17 -22.02 21.53
N ALA A 506 -4.40 -21.24 22.28
CA ALA A 506 -3.17 -21.66 22.96
C ALA A 506 -3.42 -22.45 24.25
N GLY A 507 -4.64 -22.53 24.77
CA GLY A 507 -4.99 -23.23 25.99
C GLY A 507 -4.78 -22.43 27.29
N HIS A 508 -4.45 -21.14 27.21
CA HIS A 508 -4.19 -20.23 28.36
C HIS A 508 -5.51 -19.63 28.89
N ARG A 509 -6.29 -20.41 29.65
CA ARG A 509 -7.65 -20.03 30.08
C ARG A 509 -7.69 -18.81 30.99
N GLU A 510 -6.78 -18.69 31.95
CA GLU A 510 -6.72 -17.55 32.89
C GLU A 510 -6.46 -16.24 32.11
N LEU A 511 -5.51 -16.27 31.19
CA LEU A 511 -5.23 -15.14 30.30
C LEU A 511 -6.44 -14.79 29.42
N ALA A 512 -7.08 -15.82 28.85
CA ALA A 512 -8.30 -15.63 28.08
C ALA A 512 -9.42 -14.93 28.87
N ASP A 513 -9.61 -15.28 30.15
CA ASP A 513 -10.61 -14.65 31.01
C ASP A 513 -10.32 -13.16 31.30
N VAL A 514 -9.06 -12.77 31.40
CA VAL A 514 -8.65 -11.37 31.54
C VAL A 514 -9.06 -10.58 30.29
N TYR A 515 -8.67 -11.06 29.12
CA TYR A 515 -8.94 -10.36 27.85
C TYR A 515 -10.41 -10.40 27.43
N ARG A 516 -11.13 -11.46 27.78
CA ARG A 516 -12.58 -11.53 27.61
C ARG A 516 -13.31 -10.41 28.38
N LYS A 517 -12.84 -10.05 29.57
CA LYS A 517 -13.40 -8.93 30.33
C LYS A 517 -13.07 -7.59 29.68
N ARG A 518 -11.82 -7.39 29.26
CA ARG A 518 -11.36 -6.17 28.59
C ARG A 518 -12.07 -5.94 27.26
N ALA A 519 -12.38 -7.00 26.52
CA ALA A 519 -13.15 -6.93 25.28
C ALA A 519 -14.55 -6.32 25.44
N LEU A 520 -15.09 -6.27 26.65
CA LEU A 520 -16.39 -5.65 26.96
C LEU A 520 -16.28 -4.16 27.33
N ASN A 521 -15.08 -3.60 27.38
CA ASN A 521 -14.81 -2.22 27.77
C ASN A 521 -15.48 -1.19 26.83
N TYR A 522 -15.77 -1.55 25.56
CA TYR A 522 -16.53 -0.70 24.65
C TYR A 522 -17.83 -0.18 25.27
N ARG A 523 -18.48 -0.97 26.15
CA ARG A 523 -19.75 -0.64 26.82
C ARG A 523 -19.68 0.62 27.67
N ASN A 524 -18.49 0.96 28.17
CA ASN A 524 -18.27 2.15 28.98
C ASN A 524 -18.47 3.46 28.22
N LEU A 525 -18.39 3.43 26.87
CA LEU A 525 -18.55 4.62 26.05
C LEU A 525 -19.99 4.88 25.60
N TYR A 526 -20.87 3.88 25.63
CA TYR A 526 -22.25 4.09 25.14
C TYR A 526 -23.07 4.85 26.13
N ASP A 527 -23.55 6.05 25.73
CA ASP A 527 -24.49 6.87 26.47
C ASP A 527 -25.90 6.38 26.20
N PRO A 528 -26.63 5.81 27.20
CA PRO A 528 -27.97 5.26 26.99
C PRO A 528 -29.00 6.33 26.61
N SER A 529 -28.72 7.62 26.86
CA SER A 529 -29.65 8.71 26.53
C SER A 529 -29.69 9.00 25.01
N ILE A 530 -28.62 8.71 24.29
CA ILE A 530 -28.51 8.92 22.84
C ILE A 530 -28.31 7.62 22.05
N GLY A 531 -27.83 6.54 22.72
CA GLY A 531 -27.52 5.25 22.11
C GLY A 531 -26.36 5.29 21.12
N PHE A 532 -25.36 6.14 21.38
CA PHE A 532 -24.11 6.27 20.62
C PHE A 532 -22.90 6.28 21.55
N ALA A 533 -21.74 5.94 21.01
CA ALA A 533 -20.49 6.11 21.73
C ALA A 533 -20.24 7.61 21.97
N ARG A 534 -19.94 7.96 23.23
CA ARG A 534 -19.68 9.32 23.68
C ARG A 534 -18.45 9.30 24.56
N PRO A 535 -17.46 10.19 24.34
CA PRO A 535 -16.25 10.19 25.16
C PRO A 535 -16.56 10.48 26.63
N ARG A 536 -15.76 9.83 27.51
CA ARG A 536 -15.79 10.06 28.94
C ARG A 536 -14.64 10.92 29.40
N LEU A 537 -14.88 11.67 30.46
CA LEU A 537 -13.89 12.47 31.18
C LEU A 537 -13.22 11.63 32.28
N ALA A 538 -12.15 12.15 32.85
CA ALA A 538 -11.37 11.47 33.91
C ALA A 538 -12.20 11.24 35.21
N ASP A 539 -13.22 12.03 35.46
CA ASP A 539 -14.15 11.88 36.59
C ASP A 539 -15.27 10.83 36.34
N GLY A 540 -15.29 10.22 35.16
CA GLY A 540 -16.27 9.22 34.76
C GLY A 540 -17.54 9.77 34.12
N SER A 541 -17.71 11.09 34.04
CA SER A 541 -18.85 11.70 33.34
C SER A 541 -18.66 11.65 31.82
N PHE A 542 -19.76 11.71 31.07
CA PHE A 542 -19.72 11.92 29.62
C PHE A 542 -19.43 13.40 29.30
N LYS A 543 -18.69 13.65 28.20
CA LYS A 543 -18.52 15.01 27.66
C LYS A 543 -19.88 15.68 27.48
N GLN A 544 -20.11 16.87 28.02
CA GLN A 544 -21.43 17.49 28.05
C GLN A 544 -21.86 18.07 26.70
N GLU A 545 -21.05 18.95 26.13
CA GLU A 545 -21.26 19.47 24.77
C GLU A 545 -20.74 18.46 23.77
N PHE A 546 -21.61 17.83 22.99
CA PHE A 546 -21.28 16.71 22.12
C PHE A 546 -22.15 16.69 20.87
N ASP A 547 -21.53 16.75 19.69
CA ASP A 547 -22.16 16.56 18.40
C ASP A 547 -21.76 15.22 17.79
N VAL A 548 -22.70 14.32 17.58
CA VAL A 548 -22.48 12.97 17.05
C VAL A 548 -21.91 12.94 15.62
N LEU A 549 -22.02 14.05 14.88
CA LEU A 549 -21.52 14.19 13.50
C LEU A 549 -20.18 14.95 13.43
N GLN A 550 -19.75 15.59 14.53
CA GLN A 550 -18.50 16.35 14.54
C GLN A 550 -17.30 15.42 14.42
N THR A 551 -16.46 15.69 13.41
CA THR A 551 -15.29 14.85 13.07
C THR A 551 -14.08 15.16 13.94
N TYR A 552 -13.93 16.41 14.43
CA TYR A 552 -12.78 16.81 15.24
C TYR A 552 -13.15 17.19 16.65
N GLY A 553 -12.25 16.90 17.61
CA GLY A 553 -12.39 17.33 19.01
C GLY A 553 -13.38 16.50 19.83
N GLU A 554 -13.96 15.45 19.27
CA GLU A 554 -14.94 14.58 19.92
C GLU A 554 -14.39 13.22 20.33
N GLY A 555 -13.05 13.05 20.31
CA GLY A 555 -12.39 11.82 20.73
C GLY A 555 -12.36 10.71 19.68
N PHE A 556 -12.60 11.02 18.42
CA PHE A 556 -12.55 10.07 17.30
C PHE A 556 -11.45 10.47 16.31
N ILE A 557 -10.75 9.47 15.78
CA ILE A 557 -9.77 9.63 14.70
C ILE A 557 -10.50 9.55 13.37
N GLU A 558 -10.23 10.49 12.46
CA GLU A 558 -10.72 10.51 11.07
C GLU A 558 -12.21 10.17 10.91
N GLY A 559 -13.02 10.51 11.87
CA GLY A 559 -14.43 10.18 11.87
C GLY A 559 -15.18 10.78 13.04
N ASN A 560 -16.38 10.32 13.26
CA ASN A 560 -17.30 10.84 14.26
C ASN A 560 -17.99 9.72 15.03
N SER A 561 -18.77 10.10 16.02
CA SER A 561 -19.52 9.13 16.83
C SER A 561 -20.47 8.28 15.99
N TRP A 562 -21.07 8.85 14.94
CA TRP A 562 -21.97 8.07 14.09
C TRP A 562 -21.27 6.91 13.39
N ASN A 563 -20.08 7.14 12.81
CA ASN A 563 -19.30 6.11 12.13
C ASN A 563 -18.74 5.10 13.13
N PHE A 564 -18.09 5.57 14.21
CA PHE A 564 -17.39 4.71 15.17
C PHE A 564 -18.33 3.95 16.13
N SER A 565 -19.55 4.40 16.35
CA SER A 565 -20.48 3.66 17.23
C SER A 565 -20.85 2.26 16.68
N PHE A 566 -20.57 1.96 15.43
CA PHE A 566 -20.75 0.62 14.88
C PHE A 566 -19.47 -0.24 14.98
N HIS A 567 -18.36 0.31 15.50
CA HIS A 567 -17.07 -0.40 15.57
C HIS A 567 -17.00 -1.34 16.82
N VAL A 568 -17.89 -2.33 16.86
CA VAL A 568 -17.89 -3.45 17.82
C VAL A 568 -18.13 -4.77 17.06
N PRO A 569 -17.23 -5.15 16.12
CA PRO A 569 -17.44 -6.31 15.26
C PRO A 569 -17.44 -7.64 16.03
N HIS A 570 -16.88 -7.66 17.24
CA HIS A 570 -16.71 -8.85 18.08
C HIS A 570 -17.93 -9.14 18.99
N ASP A 571 -18.84 -8.20 19.17
CA ASP A 571 -20.06 -8.37 20.01
C ASP A 571 -21.23 -7.59 19.44
N VAL A 572 -21.69 -7.93 18.22
CA VAL A 572 -22.77 -7.22 17.52
C VAL A 572 -24.10 -7.28 18.32
N LEU A 573 -24.39 -8.39 19.00
CA LEU A 573 -25.58 -8.51 19.83
C LEU A 573 -25.49 -7.63 21.08
N GLY A 574 -24.32 -7.54 21.71
CA GLY A 574 -24.07 -6.62 22.81
C GLY A 574 -24.15 -5.16 22.35
N LEU A 575 -23.65 -4.85 21.16
CA LEU A 575 -23.79 -3.53 20.53
C LEU A 575 -25.27 -3.13 20.35
N MET A 576 -26.09 -4.02 19.83
CA MET A 576 -27.53 -3.78 19.70
C MET A 576 -28.18 -3.44 21.07
N GLN A 577 -27.78 -4.15 22.13
CA GLN A 577 -28.30 -3.90 23.47
C GLN A 577 -27.96 -2.49 23.96
N VAL A 578 -26.70 -2.07 23.84
CA VAL A 578 -26.26 -0.73 24.30
C VAL A 578 -26.79 0.40 23.43
N MET A 579 -27.18 0.13 22.20
CA MET A 579 -27.83 1.09 21.30
C MET A 579 -29.36 1.19 21.48
N GLY A 580 -29.94 0.43 22.41
CA GLY A 580 -31.35 0.48 22.73
C GLY A 580 -32.21 -0.65 22.13
N GLY A 581 -31.57 -1.71 21.61
CA GLY A 581 -32.22 -2.89 21.03
C GLY A 581 -32.19 -2.90 19.49
N GLU A 582 -32.64 -4.03 18.92
CA GLU A 582 -32.58 -4.26 17.48
C GLU A 582 -33.26 -3.17 16.65
N LYS A 583 -34.40 -2.71 17.08
CA LYS A 583 -35.19 -1.68 16.37
C LYS A 583 -34.39 -0.38 16.23
N GLN A 584 -33.88 0.15 17.36
CA GLN A 584 -33.12 1.39 17.39
C GLN A 584 -31.78 1.23 16.61
N PHE A 585 -31.15 0.06 16.70
CA PHE A 585 -29.95 -0.26 15.93
C PHE A 585 -30.23 -0.19 14.43
N MET A 586 -31.29 -0.82 13.93
CA MET A 586 -31.67 -0.77 12.51
C MET A 586 -32.03 0.65 12.06
N GLU A 587 -32.78 1.40 12.87
CA GLU A 587 -33.14 2.80 12.56
C GLU A 587 -31.88 3.67 12.40
N LYS A 588 -30.86 3.45 13.23
CA LYS A 588 -29.57 4.14 13.12
C LYS A 588 -28.79 3.72 11.85
N LEU A 589 -28.73 2.43 11.54
CA LEU A 589 -28.12 1.94 10.29
C LEU A 589 -28.84 2.51 9.06
N ASP A 590 -30.16 2.45 9.02
CA ASP A 590 -30.95 2.99 7.91
C ASP A 590 -30.71 4.49 7.74
N LYS A 591 -30.65 5.23 8.85
CA LYS A 591 -30.36 6.65 8.82
C LYS A 591 -28.94 6.95 8.35
N LEU A 592 -27.95 6.14 8.75
CA LEU A 592 -26.57 6.29 8.29
C LEU A 592 -26.49 6.27 6.75
N PHE A 593 -27.12 5.29 6.11
CA PHE A 593 -27.08 5.15 4.66
C PHE A 593 -27.99 6.15 3.90
N ALA A 594 -29.00 6.70 4.56
CA ALA A 594 -29.99 7.59 3.95
C ALA A 594 -29.76 9.08 4.22
N MET A 595 -28.95 9.45 5.24
CA MET A 595 -28.73 10.84 5.58
C MET A 595 -27.94 11.56 4.52
N HIS A 596 -28.14 12.88 4.39
CA HIS A 596 -27.20 13.77 3.74
C HIS A 596 -26.23 14.30 4.79
N LEU A 597 -24.95 13.96 4.69
CA LEU A 597 -23.91 14.49 5.56
C LEU A 597 -23.52 15.88 5.06
N PRO A 598 -23.76 16.97 5.82
CA PRO A 598 -23.36 18.31 5.43
C PRO A 598 -21.83 18.44 5.31
N GLU A 599 -21.35 19.12 4.26
CA GLU A 599 -19.94 19.27 3.93
C GLU A 599 -19.10 19.81 5.10
N LYS A 600 -19.65 20.72 5.91
CA LYS A 600 -18.97 21.27 7.10
C LYS A 600 -18.42 20.22 8.08
N TYR A 601 -18.93 18.98 8.04
CA TYR A 601 -18.47 17.89 8.91
C TYR A 601 -17.30 17.10 8.33
N TYR A 602 -16.98 17.27 7.04
CA TYR A 602 -15.87 16.56 6.40
C TYR A 602 -14.95 17.43 5.52
N GLU A 603 -15.29 18.73 5.27
CA GLU A 603 -14.50 19.62 4.41
C GLU A 603 -13.03 19.82 4.83
N HIS A 604 -12.70 19.48 6.08
CA HIS A 604 -11.35 19.59 6.62
C HIS A 604 -10.67 18.21 6.81
N ASN A 605 -11.31 17.16 6.34
CA ASN A 605 -10.77 15.81 6.41
C ASN A 605 -10.48 15.29 5.00
N GLU A 606 -9.21 15.07 4.70
CA GLU A 606 -8.76 14.65 3.37
C GLU A 606 -9.20 13.24 3.04
N ASP A 607 -9.38 12.36 4.04
CA ASP A 607 -9.80 10.98 3.88
C ASP A 607 -11.31 10.82 3.64
N ILE A 608 -12.09 11.89 3.82
CA ILE A 608 -13.55 11.88 3.66
C ILE A 608 -13.95 12.84 2.56
N THR A 609 -14.16 12.34 1.35
CA THR A 609 -14.62 13.11 0.19
C THR A 609 -16.05 12.70 -0.18
N ALA A 610 -16.75 13.54 -0.96
CA ALA A 610 -18.10 13.25 -1.43
C ALA A 610 -18.18 11.95 -2.26
N GLU A 611 -17.10 11.61 -2.95
CA GLU A 611 -16.97 10.40 -3.75
C GLU A 611 -17.00 9.13 -2.90
N CYS A 612 -16.44 9.19 -1.68
CA CYS A 612 -16.33 8.03 -0.76
C CYS A 612 -17.57 7.81 0.12
N LEU A 613 -18.62 8.66 -0.01
CA LEU A 613 -19.81 8.63 0.85
C LEU A 613 -20.99 7.89 0.19
N VAL A 614 -21.74 7.12 0.99
CA VAL A 614 -23.11 6.66 0.73
C VAL A 614 -23.98 7.11 1.90
N GLY A 615 -24.66 8.23 1.75
CA GLY A 615 -25.28 8.90 2.89
C GLY A 615 -24.23 9.45 3.86
N GLY A 616 -24.28 8.98 5.11
CA GLY A 616 -23.23 9.24 6.12
C GLY A 616 -22.27 8.05 6.30
N TYR A 617 -22.43 6.99 5.52
CA TYR A 617 -21.49 5.87 5.46
C TYR A 617 -20.26 6.28 4.66
N VAL A 618 -19.07 6.16 5.26
CA VAL A 618 -17.78 6.56 4.67
C VAL A 618 -17.05 5.32 4.20
N HIS A 619 -17.13 5.00 2.89
CA HIS A 619 -16.47 3.81 2.36
C HIS A 619 -14.95 3.99 2.27
N GLY A 620 -14.51 5.19 1.96
CA GLY A 620 -13.08 5.52 1.85
C GLY A 620 -12.34 5.57 3.19
N ASN A 621 -13.01 5.25 4.32
CA ASN A 621 -12.36 5.15 5.63
C ASN A 621 -12.76 3.83 6.32
N GLU A 622 -11.79 3.05 6.73
CA GLU A 622 -11.82 1.64 7.08
C GLU A 622 -12.71 1.27 8.28
N PRO A 623 -12.90 2.09 9.31
CA PRO A 623 -13.83 1.78 10.40
C PRO A 623 -15.25 1.49 9.93
N SER A 624 -15.61 1.93 8.72
CA SER A 624 -16.91 1.70 8.10
C SER A 624 -17.05 0.36 7.37
N HIS A 625 -15.97 -0.31 7.02
CA HIS A 625 -15.94 -1.45 6.08
C HIS A 625 -16.82 -2.64 6.49
N HIS A 626 -17.00 -2.92 7.78
CA HIS A 626 -17.86 -4.00 8.27
C HIS A 626 -19.33 -3.59 8.41
N VAL A 627 -19.63 -2.28 8.42
CA VAL A 627 -20.96 -1.74 8.77
C VAL A 627 -22.09 -2.23 7.85
N PRO A 628 -21.93 -2.32 6.51
CA PRO A 628 -22.99 -2.85 5.64
C PRO A 628 -23.40 -4.29 5.96
N TYR A 629 -22.49 -5.07 6.57
CA TYR A 629 -22.72 -6.45 6.95
C TYR A 629 -23.49 -6.60 8.26
N LEU A 630 -23.60 -5.54 9.07
CA LEU A 630 -24.26 -5.61 10.39
C LEU A 630 -25.76 -5.90 10.31
N TYR A 631 -26.42 -5.63 9.19
CA TYR A 631 -27.81 -6.05 8.97
C TYR A 631 -28.01 -7.57 9.01
N ALA A 632 -26.96 -8.36 8.81
CA ALA A 632 -27.03 -9.83 8.86
C ALA A 632 -27.46 -10.36 10.25
N TRP A 633 -27.25 -9.58 11.31
CA TRP A 633 -27.71 -9.91 12.68
C TRP A 633 -29.12 -9.43 13.01
N THR A 634 -29.79 -8.77 12.06
CA THR A 634 -31.14 -8.19 12.28
C THR A 634 -32.24 -9.00 11.60
N SER A 635 -33.49 -8.64 11.85
CA SER A 635 -34.66 -9.18 11.14
C SER A 635 -34.68 -8.80 9.63
N GLN A 636 -33.74 -7.96 9.14
CA GLN A 636 -33.71 -7.49 7.76
C GLN A 636 -32.33 -7.75 7.07
N PRO A 637 -31.85 -9.02 7.02
CA PRO A 637 -30.50 -9.33 6.48
C PRO A 637 -30.34 -9.02 5.00
N TRP A 638 -31.45 -8.92 4.23
CA TRP A 638 -31.40 -8.54 2.81
C TRP A 638 -30.85 -7.12 2.58
N LYS A 639 -30.86 -6.24 3.58
CA LYS A 639 -30.30 -4.89 3.48
C LYS A 639 -28.77 -4.93 3.34
N THR A 640 -28.08 -5.92 3.93
CA THR A 640 -26.66 -6.19 3.61
C THR A 640 -26.47 -6.35 2.11
N GLN A 641 -27.26 -7.22 1.47
CA GLN A 641 -27.11 -7.50 0.03
C GLN A 641 -27.46 -6.29 -0.84
N TYR A 642 -28.41 -5.47 -0.39
CA TYR A 642 -28.78 -4.22 -1.05
C TYR A 642 -27.62 -3.22 -1.02
N TRP A 643 -27.14 -2.88 0.18
CA TRP A 643 -26.11 -1.85 0.34
C TRP A 643 -24.77 -2.26 -0.25
N LEU A 644 -24.38 -3.53 -0.14
CA LEU A 644 -23.16 -4.02 -0.79
C LEU A 644 -23.20 -3.80 -2.31
N ARG A 645 -24.36 -4.06 -2.95
CA ARG A 645 -24.50 -3.83 -4.40
C ARG A 645 -24.38 -2.34 -4.74
N GLU A 646 -24.99 -1.46 -3.97
CA GLU A 646 -24.92 -0.01 -4.16
C GLU A 646 -23.46 0.50 -3.99
N ILE A 647 -22.77 0.03 -2.94
CA ILE A 647 -21.38 0.40 -2.68
C ILE A 647 -20.46 -0.09 -3.82
N LEU A 648 -20.57 -1.37 -4.21
CA LEU A 648 -19.76 -1.95 -5.27
C LEU A 648 -19.93 -1.18 -6.60
N ASN A 649 -21.17 -0.83 -6.96
CA ASN A 649 -21.44 -0.10 -8.19
C ASN A 649 -20.97 1.36 -8.15
N LYS A 650 -20.98 2.01 -6.97
CA LYS A 650 -20.58 3.41 -6.83
C LYS A 650 -19.08 3.58 -6.69
N MET A 651 -18.42 2.73 -5.87
CA MET A 651 -17.07 2.94 -5.38
C MET A 651 -15.98 2.27 -6.21
N TYR A 652 -16.35 1.31 -7.09
CA TYR A 652 -15.39 0.50 -7.84
C TYR A 652 -15.69 0.53 -9.33
N ARG A 653 -14.81 1.15 -10.13
CA ARG A 653 -14.98 1.32 -11.57
C ARG A 653 -13.66 1.10 -12.31
N ASN A 654 -13.75 0.63 -13.55
CA ASN A 654 -12.59 0.49 -14.43
C ASN A 654 -12.23 1.84 -15.08
N ASP A 655 -11.83 2.80 -14.26
CA ASP A 655 -11.35 4.13 -14.69
C ASP A 655 -10.28 4.70 -13.74
N ILE A 656 -9.70 5.83 -14.11
CA ILE A 656 -8.63 6.50 -13.32
C ILE A 656 -9.06 6.91 -11.92
N ASN A 657 -10.37 7.15 -11.70
CA ASN A 657 -10.98 7.45 -10.40
C ASN A 657 -11.73 6.23 -9.85
N GLY A 658 -11.32 5.04 -10.23
CA GLY A 658 -12.06 3.81 -10.01
C GLY A 658 -12.04 3.27 -8.57
N LEU A 659 -11.42 3.97 -7.64
CA LEU A 659 -11.45 3.69 -6.20
C LEU A 659 -12.07 4.87 -5.46
N GLY A 660 -13.07 4.61 -4.63
CA GLY A 660 -13.81 5.62 -3.89
C GLY A 660 -13.12 6.06 -2.58
N GLY A 661 -11.80 6.04 -2.53
CA GLY A 661 -10.95 6.40 -1.39
C GLY A 661 -9.58 5.78 -1.53
N ASN A 662 -8.75 5.93 -0.52
CA ASN A 662 -7.41 5.36 -0.46
C ASN A 662 -7.49 3.83 -0.55
N ASP A 663 -6.61 3.19 -1.35
CA ASP A 663 -6.58 1.71 -1.41
C ASP A 663 -5.99 1.08 -0.14
N ASP A 664 -5.23 1.86 0.62
CA ASP A 664 -4.57 1.54 1.88
C ASP A 664 -3.88 0.18 1.88
N CYS A 665 -2.81 0.13 1.07
CA CYS A 665 -1.96 -1.06 0.92
C CYS A 665 -2.75 -2.31 0.49
N GLY A 666 -3.83 -2.14 -0.28
CA GLY A 666 -4.66 -3.25 -0.75
C GLY A 666 -5.87 -3.57 0.14
N GLN A 667 -6.12 -2.81 1.20
CA GLN A 667 -7.27 -3.06 2.09
C GLN A 667 -8.61 -2.83 1.39
N MET A 668 -8.79 -1.72 0.67
CA MET A 668 -10.02 -1.45 -0.07
C MET A 668 -10.23 -2.47 -1.19
N SER A 669 -9.16 -2.85 -1.87
CA SER A 669 -9.17 -3.91 -2.89
C SER A 669 -9.54 -5.28 -2.30
N ALA A 670 -9.03 -5.63 -1.12
CA ALA A 670 -9.40 -6.87 -0.42
C ALA A 670 -10.87 -6.88 0.03
N TRP A 671 -11.39 -5.72 0.49
CA TRP A 671 -12.80 -5.56 0.80
C TRP A 671 -13.67 -5.82 -0.44
N TYR A 672 -13.29 -5.24 -1.60
CA TYR A 672 -13.96 -5.48 -2.88
C TYR A 672 -13.98 -6.96 -3.21
N LEU A 673 -12.84 -7.65 -3.15
CA LEU A 673 -12.73 -9.07 -3.49
C LEU A 673 -13.64 -9.95 -2.63
N PHE A 674 -13.63 -9.77 -1.31
CA PHE A 674 -14.53 -10.49 -0.43
C PHE A 674 -16.00 -10.19 -0.73
N SER A 675 -16.34 -8.92 -0.94
CA SER A 675 -17.72 -8.50 -1.21
C SER A 675 -18.21 -9.05 -2.55
N VAL A 676 -17.35 -9.11 -3.57
CA VAL A 676 -17.65 -9.74 -4.88
C VAL A 676 -17.86 -11.24 -4.74
N MET A 677 -17.08 -11.93 -3.88
CA MET A 677 -17.27 -13.34 -3.55
C MET A 677 -18.58 -13.59 -2.76
N GLY A 678 -19.14 -12.56 -2.14
CA GLY A 678 -20.39 -12.63 -1.40
C GLY A 678 -20.27 -13.03 0.06
N PHE A 679 -19.11 -12.82 0.68
CA PHE A 679 -18.88 -13.00 2.12
C PHE A 679 -17.76 -12.08 2.62
N TYR A 680 -17.73 -11.81 3.93
CA TYR A 680 -16.75 -10.88 4.51
C TYR A 680 -16.36 -11.30 5.95
N PRO A 681 -15.07 -11.19 6.34
CA PRO A 681 -14.59 -11.45 7.70
C PRO A 681 -14.88 -10.25 8.61
N VAL A 682 -16.13 -10.07 9.03
CA VAL A 682 -16.55 -8.92 9.88
C VAL A 682 -15.70 -8.81 11.15
N CYS A 683 -15.28 -9.94 11.71
CA CYS A 683 -14.47 -10.02 12.92
C CYS A 683 -13.26 -10.93 12.71
N PRO A 684 -12.13 -10.42 12.20
CA PRO A 684 -10.87 -11.16 12.18
C PRO A 684 -10.48 -11.68 13.59
N GLY A 685 -9.73 -12.77 13.66
CA GLY A 685 -9.52 -13.52 14.90
C GLY A 685 -10.61 -14.55 15.19
N THR A 686 -11.56 -14.71 14.27
CA THR A 686 -12.58 -15.77 14.28
C THR A 686 -12.53 -16.62 13.01
N ASN A 687 -13.20 -17.80 13.05
CA ASN A 687 -13.37 -18.64 11.87
C ASN A 687 -14.72 -18.39 11.16
N GLN A 688 -15.25 -17.17 11.28
CA GLN A 688 -16.57 -16.83 10.77
C GLN A 688 -16.48 -15.83 9.62
N TYR A 689 -17.30 -16.05 8.60
CA TYR A 689 -17.56 -15.11 7.53
C TYR A 689 -19.05 -14.79 7.49
N VAL A 690 -19.38 -13.52 7.30
CA VAL A 690 -20.77 -13.05 7.16
C VAL A 690 -21.14 -13.08 5.68
N LEU A 691 -22.30 -13.65 5.38
CA LEU A 691 -22.77 -13.76 4.01
C LEU A 691 -23.38 -12.44 3.52
N GLY A 692 -22.93 -12.01 2.36
CA GLY A 692 -23.53 -10.97 1.53
C GLY A 692 -24.27 -11.61 0.34
N ALA A 693 -23.98 -11.13 -0.87
CA ALA A 693 -24.46 -11.73 -2.11
C ALA A 693 -23.34 -11.68 -3.16
N PRO A 694 -23.15 -12.75 -3.95
CA PRO A 694 -22.17 -12.74 -5.04
C PRO A 694 -22.46 -11.60 -6.03
N TYR A 695 -21.41 -10.96 -6.51
CA TYR A 695 -21.50 -9.88 -7.49
C TYR A 695 -21.40 -10.39 -8.94
N LEU A 696 -20.57 -11.43 -9.13
CA LEU A 696 -20.30 -12.04 -10.44
C LEU A 696 -21.13 -13.32 -10.63
N PRO A 697 -21.48 -13.69 -11.88
CA PRO A 697 -22.23 -14.91 -12.16
C PRO A 697 -21.46 -16.19 -11.87
N TYR A 698 -20.12 -16.14 -11.93
CA TYR A 698 -19.24 -17.27 -11.65
C TYR A 698 -17.90 -16.80 -11.11
N LEU A 699 -17.42 -17.50 -10.09
CA LEU A 699 -16.07 -17.37 -9.56
C LEU A 699 -15.57 -18.74 -9.12
N LYS A 700 -14.31 -19.05 -9.46
CA LYS A 700 -13.58 -20.22 -8.99
C LYS A 700 -12.27 -19.73 -8.36
N LEU A 701 -11.95 -20.24 -7.17
CA LEU A 701 -10.67 -20.02 -6.48
C LEU A 701 -10.04 -21.40 -6.18
N GLU A 702 -8.82 -21.59 -6.67
CA GLU A 702 -7.99 -22.73 -6.31
C GLU A 702 -7.21 -22.41 -5.03
N LEU A 703 -7.59 -23.06 -3.94
CA LEU A 703 -7.01 -22.83 -2.62
C LEU A 703 -5.63 -23.51 -2.50
N PRO A 704 -4.71 -22.96 -1.69
CA PRO A 704 -3.36 -23.53 -1.50
C PRO A 704 -3.33 -24.95 -0.96
N ASN A 705 -4.39 -25.40 -0.29
CA ASN A 705 -4.54 -26.78 0.20
C ASN A 705 -5.05 -27.78 -0.87
N GLY A 706 -5.12 -27.37 -2.12
CA GLY A 706 -5.59 -28.17 -3.25
C GLY A 706 -7.11 -28.28 -3.38
N LYS A 707 -7.89 -27.66 -2.49
CA LYS A 707 -9.34 -27.57 -2.61
C LYS A 707 -9.76 -26.42 -3.52
N THR A 708 -10.98 -26.49 -4.01
CA THR A 708 -11.57 -25.44 -4.84
C THR A 708 -12.78 -24.83 -4.12
N LEU A 709 -12.82 -23.48 -4.08
CA LEU A 709 -14.03 -22.75 -3.77
C LEU A 709 -14.68 -22.32 -5.09
N GLU A 710 -15.90 -22.75 -5.32
CA GLU A 710 -16.68 -22.41 -6.52
C GLU A 710 -17.96 -21.70 -6.12
N ILE A 711 -18.20 -20.53 -6.70
CA ILE A 711 -19.38 -19.69 -6.45
C ILE A 711 -20.12 -19.52 -7.77
N LYS A 712 -21.37 -19.97 -7.81
CA LYS A 712 -22.26 -19.86 -8.97
C LYS A 712 -23.48 -19.04 -8.59
N ALA A 713 -23.68 -17.93 -9.26
CA ALA A 713 -24.83 -17.03 -9.08
C ALA A 713 -25.48 -16.71 -10.46
N PRO A 714 -26.11 -17.71 -11.11
CA PRO A 714 -26.62 -17.55 -12.45
C PRO A 714 -27.71 -16.47 -12.51
N GLY A 715 -27.54 -15.53 -13.44
CA GLY A 715 -28.48 -14.44 -13.68
C GLY A 715 -28.41 -13.32 -12.63
N VAL A 716 -27.38 -13.27 -11.81
CA VAL A 716 -27.12 -12.14 -10.91
C VAL A 716 -27.03 -10.82 -11.69
N SER A 717 -27.66 -9.78 -11.17
CA SER A 717 -27.68 -8.43 -11.76
C SER A 717 -28.13 -7.43 -10.70
N ASP A 718 -28.14 -6.14 -11.03
CA ASP A 718 -28.63 -5.09 -10.13
C ASP A 718 -30.09 -5.27 -9.71
N LYS A 719 -30.91 -5.92 -10.55
CA LYS A 719 -32.30 -6.25 -10.24
C LYS A 719 -32.43 -7.60 -9.49
N LYS A 720 -31.50 -8.55 -9.75
CA LYS A 720 -31.48 -9.87 -9.12
C LYS A 720 -30.27 -9.96 -8.17
N ARG A 721 -30.36 -9.20 -7.07
CA ARG A 721 -29.27 -9.02 -6.11
C ARG A 721 -29.45 -9.83 -4.82
N TYR A 722 -30.62 -10.41 -4.60
CA TYR A 722 -30.94 -11.10 -3.34
C TYR A 722 -30.80 -12.62 -3.49
N VAL A 723 -30.03 -13.21 -2.56
CA VAL A 723 -29.91 -14.67 -2.46
C VAL A 723 -31.20 -15.22 -1.88
N GLN A 724 -31.85 -16.13 -2.61
CA GLN A 724 -33.10 -16.77 -2.19
C GLN A 724 -32.85 -18.08 -1.43
N SER A 725 -31.80 -18.79 -1.79
CA SER A 725 -31.34 -20.01 -1.13
C SER A 725 -29.86 -20.24 -1.43
N LEU A 726 -29.22 -20.90 -0.51
CA LEU A 726 -27.81 -21.25 -0.61
C LEU A 726 -27.63 -22.75 -0.37
#